data_e8a2ed8b24d6b2be8c021877c53f5056
#
_entry.id   e8a2ed8b24d6b2be8c021877c53f5056
#
_cell.length_a   1.000
_cell.length_b   1.000
_cell.length_c   1.000
_cell.angle_alpha   90.00
_cell.angle_beta   90.00
_cell.angle_gamma   90.00
#
_symmetry.space_group_name_H-M   'P 1'
#
loop_
_entity.id
_entity.type
_entity.pdbx_description
1 polymer ?
#
loop_
_entity_poly.entity_id
_entity_poly.type
_entity_poly.pdbx_seq_one_letter_code
_entity_poly.pdbx_strand_id
1 'polypeptide(L)'
;MIRIIILIDILNKNNYHSHARESICFLANYFNGVKPIMNSFISKLMMLFMALILAGCGSGDNTPPDADGDGVEDSLDAFPNDPTETTDTDGDGVGDNADAFPTDASETTDSDGDGVGDNADVFPNDPSETTDTDSDSVGDNGDNCPAVANTDQTDTDADGTGDECDADKDGDTLANEVDNCPLVANVDQMDSDVNGSGDACDPMPTVYAYDNSAFPESDSSVSYTGQTARQVLIADMAHYMQNILVEDTAVPVADKVAAMSFFIYGTDADVADTLIGTYIKDSANVTLKDSATYGDISTGKNLHKKIAGGDGEGGGETSRLIDGEFFGWDEGSPTLPIDLVNHWIQKQAELASDGVATIVVDATGASSAAHVNVDAHGRNYRQLMQKFLMGAVNFSQGTNDYFMTNFIGTNSEGINYVAAQDGTKSYTYAEHKFDEGFGYYGAARDGMDYTDLEARAKSGRDEYKNGYHDSNGDGMIDLRSEYFFGHSQNCAKRDAGSASGPNPTDFSTEVMIPILAARQILSNAANKANPELTEAENTKMQEHIHHASVAWEKCIAATAVHYVNDVLNDIAEYTNGAPASVGNFENVAKHWSELKGFALSLQFSPKSPFRDEAVTAVDLDDLKMVLSLIGDAPVLADGSQNGVPASGSAEDAVYAYAGKLVKARSIMQEAYGFSDHNTVTW
;
A
#
# COMPACT_ATOMS: atom_id res chain seq x y z
N MET A 1 18.05 28.31 -25.01
CA MET A 1 17.90 29.00 -23.70
C MET A 1 16.96 28.21 -22.77
N ILE A 2 15.76 27.86 -23.19
CA ILE A 2 14.83 27.02 -22.39
C ILE A 2 15.41 25.66 -21.99
N ARG A 3 16.12 24.97 -22.91
CA ARG A 3 16.87 23.73 -22.57
C ARG A 3 17.98 23.96 -21.52
N ILE A 4 18.50 25.19 -21.44
CA ILE A 4 19.53 25.58 -20.46
C ILE A 4 18.91 25.78 -19.08
N ILE A 5 17.69 26.29 -18.99
CA ILE A 5 16.98 26.44 -17.70
C ILE A 5 16.63 25.09 -17.11
N ILE A 6 16.09 24.15 -17.92
CA ILE A 6 15.81 22.79 -17.50
C ILE A 6 17.12 22.10 -17.07
N LEU A 7 18.21 22.32 -17.80
CA LEU A 7 19.53 21.77 -17.48
C LEU A 7 20.15 22.42 -16.23
N ILE A 8 19.94 23.70 -16.00
CA ILE A 8 20.42 24.41 -14.81
C ILE A 8 19.61 24.00 -13.57
N ASP A 9 18.31 23.81 -13.68
CA ASP A 9 17.48 23.28 -12.60
C ASP A 9 17.88 21.83 -12.22
N ILE A 10 18.22 21.01 -13.21
CA ILE A 10 18.76 19.66 -13.02
C ILE A 10 20.20 19.68 -12.47
N LEU A 11 21.05 20.59 -12.94
CA LEU A 11 22.45 20.66 -12.53
C LEU A 11 22.64 21.29 -11.15
N ASN A 12 21.84 22.26 -10.77
CA ASN A 12 21.88 22.84 -9.41
C ASN A 12 21.39 21.88 -8.32
N LYS A 13 20.58 20.87 -8.69
CA LYS A 13 20.10 19.83 -7.76
C LYS A 13 21.01 18.60 -7.68
N ASN A 14 21.96 18.43 -8.63
CA ASN A 14 22.89 17.30 -8.68
C ASN A 14 24.29 17.58 -8.07
N ASN A 15 24.49 18.70 -7.37
CA ASN A 15 25.79 19.08 -6.79
C ASN A 15 26.15 18.35 -5.47
N TYR A 16 25.73 17.10 -5.28
CA TYR A 16 26.11 16.24 -4.15
C TYR A 16 26.93 15.00 -4.51
N HIS A 17 27.74 15.04 -5.57
CA HIS A 17 28.64 13.93 -5.90
C HIS A 17 30.07 14.36 -6.30
N SER A 18 30.81 14.98 -5.39
CA SER A 18 32.26 15.12 -5.57
C SER A 18 33.16 14.68 -4.39
N HIS A 19 32.61 13.99 -3.37
CA HIS A 19 33.43 13.49 -2.25
C HIS A 19 33.32 11.98 -1.96
N ALA A 20 32.84 11.17 -2.89
CA ALA A 20 32.70 9.72 -2.68
C ALA A 20 33.73 8.86 -3.44
N ARG A 21 34.80 9.40 -4.02
CA ARG A 21 35.81 8.61 -4.76
C ARG A 21 37.18 8.44 -4.10
N GLU A 22 37.42 8.99 -2.91
CA GLU A 22 38.73 8.81 -2.23
C GLU A 22 38.71 7.94 -0.98
N SER A 23 37.58 7.35 -0.59
CA SER A 23 37.49 6.52 0.64
C SER A 23 37.43 5.00 0.45
N ILE A 24 37.54 4.48 -0.77
CA ILE A 24 37.43 3.03 -1.03
C ILE A 24 38.81 2.33 -1.13
N CYS A 25 39.91 3.05 -1.07
CA CYS A 25 41.23 2.43 -1.12
C CYS A 25 41.95 2.18 0.21
N PHE A 26 41.31 2.40 1.37
CA PHE A 26 42.01 2.30 2.67
C PHE A 26 41.53 1.18 3.59
N LEU A 27 40.62 0.30 3.19
CA LEU A 27 40.06 -0.78 4.02
C LEU A 27 40.38 -2.20 3.56
N ALA A 28 41.30 -2.39 2.62
CA ALA A 28 41.72 -3.70 2.12
C ALA A 28 43.02 -4.28 2.77
N ASN A 29 43.62 -3.60 3.75
CA ASN A 29 44.93 -4.02 4.29
C ASN A 29 44.97 -4.22 5.82
N TYR A 30 43.89 -4.54 6.52
CA TYR A 30 43.92 -4.72 7.96
C TYR A 30 43.43 -6.08 8.49
N PHE A 31 43.30 -7.10 7.66
CA PHE A 31 43.01 -8.47 8.13
C PHE A 31 43.94 -9.51 7.49
N ASN A 32 45.24 -9.43 7.85
CA ASN A 32 46.14 -10.58 7.74
C ASN A 32 47.10 -10.55 8.92
N GLY A 33 46.88 -11.43 9.85
CA GLY A 33 47.87 -11.74 10.87
C GLY A 33 47.35 -11.65 12.29
N VAL A 34 46.82 -12.72 12.81
CA VAL A 34 47.22 -13.34 14.06
C VAL A 34 46.55 -14.73 14.13
N LYS A 35 47.37 -15.74 13.93
CA LYS A 35 47.05 -17.14 14.26
C LYS A 35 47.48 -17.46 15.69
N PRO A 36 47.02 -18.59 16.24
CA PRO A 36 46.75 -18.79 17.63
C PRO A 36 47.94 -19.43 18.38
N ILE A 37 48.04 -19.24 19.66
CA ILE A 37 48.92 -20.04 20.52
C ILE A 37 48.08 -20.89 21.46
N MET A 38 48.10 -22.12 21.12
CA MET A 38 47.81 -23.29 21.92
C MET A 38 48.93 -23.51 22.94
N ASN A 39 48.61 -23.90 24.16
CA ASN A 39 49.48 -24.65 25.03
C ASN A 39 48.61 -25.50 25.99
N SER A 40 48.52 -26.75 25.79
CA SER A 40 49.41 -27.86 26.13
C SER A 40 50.19 -27.69 27.45
N PHE A 41 49.61 -28.17 28.50
CA PHE A 41 50.28 -28.73 29.66
C PHE A 41 49.25 -29.59 30.36
N ILE A 42 49.34 -30.88 30.26
CA ILE A 42 49.96 -31.77 31.23
C ILE A 42 49.95 -33.18 30.66
N SER A 43 51.10 -33.59 30.34
CA SER A 43 51.42 -34.98 30.27
C SER A 43 52.63 -35.15 31.22
N LYS A 44 52.59 -36.16 32.02
CA LYS A 44 53.71 -36.70 32.83
C LYS A 44 53.72 -36.28 34.27
N LEU A 45 53.17 -37.14 35.08
CA LEU A 45 54.04 -37.77 36.15
C LEU A 45 53.55 -39.20 36.41
N MET A 46 54.18 -40.05 35.71
CA MET A 46 54.11 -41.47 35.88
C MET A 46 55.43 -41.91 36.60
N MET A 47 55.31 -42.91 37.38
CA MET A 47 56.37 -43.79 37.85
C MET A 47 57.08 -43.40 39.12
N LEU A 48 57.02 -44.36 39.88
CA LEU A 48 58.02 -44.97 40.73
C LEU A 48 57.62 -45.09 42.23
N PHE A 49 57.22 -46.19 42.69
CA PHE A 49 58.16 -46.97 43.46
C PHE A 49 57.69 -48.41 43.60
N MET A 50 58.50 -49.23 43.14
CA MET A 50 58.47 -50.69 43.16
C MET A 50 59.30 -51.18 44.39
N ALA A 51 58.85 -52.24 44.92
CA ALA A 51 59.65 -53.32 45.49
C ALA A 51 60.00 -53.39 46.99
N LEU A 52 59.83 -54.53 47.41
CA LEU A 52 60.60 -55.44 48.24
C LEU A 52 60.05 -55.60 49.63
N ILE A 53 59.97 -56.75 50.24
CA ILE A 53 60.49 -58.12 50.11
C ILE A 53 59.85 -58.98 51.20
N LEU A 54 59.44 -60.14 50.81
CA LEU A 54 59.79 -61.50 51.37
C LEU A 54 59.60 -61.87 52.84
N ALA A 55 58.81 -62.91 52.91
CA ALA A 55 59.11 -64.21 53.55
C ALA A 55 58.79 -64.39 55.00
N GLY A 56 58.08 -65.42 55.21
CA GLY A 56 58.08 -66.17 56.50
C GLY A 56 57.00 -67.24 56.52
N CYS A 57 57.38 -68.45 56.24
CA CYS A 57 56.57 -69.68 56.39
C CYS A 57 56.11 -69.90 57.83
N GLY A 58 54.92 -70.49 57.95
CA GLY A 58 54.46 -71.12 59.17
C GLY A 58 53.10 -71.75 59.02
N SER A 59 53.05 -73.01 58.72
CA SER A 59 51.88 -73.91 58.66
C SER A 59 51.06 -73.91 59.93
N GLY A 60 49.77 -73.90 59.76
CA GLY A 60 48.77 -74.19 60.77
C GLY A 60 47.38 -74.08 60.14
N ASP A 61 46.92 -75.23 59.60
CA ASP A 61 45.60 -75.38 59.02
C ASP A 61 44.55 -75.23 60.13
N ASN A 62 43.99 -74.09 60.22
CA ASN A 62 42.68 -73.79 60.79
C ASN A 62 42.14 -72.55 60.12
N THR A 63 41.93 -72.65 58.84
CA THR A 63 41.14 -71.61 58.14
C THR A 63 39.71 -71.84 58.49
N PRO A 64 38.98 -70.83 59.01
CA PRO A 64 37.54 -70.83 59.07
C PRO A 64 36.94 -71.10 57.69
N PRO A 65 35.71 -71.64 57.60
CA PRO A 65 35.10 -71.85 56.29
C PRO A 65 35.07 -70.56 55.49
N ASP A 66 35.55 -70.62 54.27
CA ASP A 66 35.60 -69.60 53.26
C ASP A 66 35.04 -70.31 52.00
N ALA A 67 33.71 -70.15 51.78
CA ALA A 67 32.92 -70.95 50.84
C ALA A 67 33.17 -70.62 49.36
N ASP A 68 33.50 -69.41 49.07
CA ASP A 68 33.75 -68.94 47.71
C ASP A 68 35.25 -68.69 47.41
N GLY A 69 36.08 -68.66 48.48
CA GLY A 69 37.53 -68.62 48.34
C GLY A 69 38.14 -67.27 48.11
N ASP A 70 37.50 -66.21 48.48
CA ASP A 70 37.95 -64.84 48.31
C ASP A 70 38.92 -64.36 49.41
N GLY A 71 39.01 -65.08 50.53
CA GLY A 71 39.92 -64.79 51.61
C GLY A 71 39.28 -64.18 52.85
N VAL A 72 37.95 -64.05 52.90
CA VAL A 72 37.14 -63.61 54.04
C VAL A 72 36.40 -64.84 54.61
N GLU A 73 36.35 -64.97 55.95
CA GLU A 73 35.58 -66.05 56.56
C GLU A 73 34.10 -65.90 56.38
N ASP A 74 33.33 -66.99 56.09
CA ASP A 74 31.88 -67.00 55.94
C ASP A 74 31.13 -66.25 57.07
N SER A 75 31.73 -66.22 58.25
CA SER A 75 31.15 -65.57 59.44
C SER A 75 31.36 -64.06 59.50
N LEU A 76 32.25 -63.56 58.69
CA LEU A 76 32.61 -62.13 58.54
C LEU A 76 32.30 -61.59 57.18
N ASP A 77 31.85 -62.45 56.26
CA ASP A 77 31.52 -62.16 54.92
C ASP A 77 29.99 -61.91 54.75
N ALA A 78 29.61 -60.78 54.24
CA ALA A 78 28.21 -60.44 53.94
C ALA A 78 27.66 -61.31 52.82
N PHE A 79 28.54 -61.79 51.89
CA PHE A 79 28.16 -62.58 50.67
C PHE A 79 28.98 -63.91 50.59
N PRO A 80 28.81 -64.84 51.49
CA PRO A 80 29.69 -66.05 51.65
C PRO A 80 29.69 -67.01 50.44
N ASN A 81 29.04 -66.68 49.32
CA ASN A 81 28.99 -67.48 48.10
C ASN A 81 29.35 -66.65 46.85
N ASP A 82 29.80 -65.44 47.03
CA ASP A 82 30.21 -64.58 45.95
C ASP A 82 31.60 -64.01 46.14
N PRO A 83 32.62 -64.60 45.49
CA PRO A 83 34.01 -64.24 45.68
C PRO A 83 34.40 -62.83 45.20
N THR A 84 33.44 -62.06 44.71
CA THR A 84 33.66 -60.67 44.28
C THR A 84 33.15 -59.66 45.30
N GLU A 85 32.40 -60.13 46.32
CA GLU A 85 31.77 -59.27 47.33
C GLU A 85 32.14 -59.81 48.76
N THR A 86 32.44 -58.87 49.66
CA THR A 86 32.81 -59.23 51.03
C THR A 86 32.10 -58.39 52.10
N THR A 87 31.62 -57.23 51.71
CA THR A 87 30.98 -56.26 52.62
C THR A 87 29.64 -55.74 52.00
N ASP A 88 28.74 -55.45 52.90
CA ASP A 88 27.48 -54.79 52.63
C ASP A 88 27.34 -53.69 53.69
N THR A 89 27.78 -52.50 53.36
CA THR A 89 28.01 -51.44 54.35
C THR A 89 26.68 -50.87 54.86
N ASP A 90 25.65 -50.77 54.01
CA ASP A 90 24.31 -50.19 54.34
C ASP A 90 23.25 -51.22 54.57
N GLY A 91 23.49 -52.51 54.18
CA GLY A 91 22.64 -53.65 54.53
C GLY A 91 21.47 -53.87 53.64
N ASP A 92 21.51 -53.42 52.37
CA ASP A 92 20.46 -53.55 51.43
C ASP A 92 20.44 -54.86 50.65
N GLY A 93 21.54 -55.61 50.69
CA GLY A 93 21.69 -56.91 50.07
C GLY A 93 22.48 -56.94 48.79
N VAL A 94 23.07 -55.82 48.37
CA VAL A 94 24.03 -55.68 47.29
C VAL A 94 25.40 -55.45 47.90
N GLY A 95 26.45 -56.09 47.37
CA GLY A 95 27.79 -55.90 47.87
C GLY A 95 28.42 -54.59 47.47
N ASP A 96 29.30 -54.08 48.39
CA ASP A 96 29.93 -52.76 48.21
C ASP A 96 30.66 -52.59 46.85
N ASN A 97 31.13 -53.73 46.25
CA ASN A 97 31.80 -53.61 44.92
C ASN A 97 30.83 -53.58 43.73
N ALA A 98 29.65 -54.15 43.87
CA ALA A 98 28.64 -54.19 42.87
C ALA A 98 27.63 -53.01 43.02
N ASP A 99 27.63 -52.42 44.22
CA ASP A 99 26.80 -51.32 44.60
C ASP A 99 27.35 -49.96 44.12
N ALA A 100 26.58 -49.22 43.35
CA ALA A 100 26.98 -47.89 43.00
C ALA A 100 26.94 -46.89 44.16
N PHE A 101 26.16 -47.21 45.24
CA PHE A 101 25.95 -46.38 46.43
C PHE A 101 26.17 -47.19 47.76
N PRO A 102 27.36 -47.69 48.03
CA PRO A 102 27.60 -48.63 49.13
C PRO A 102 27.34 -48.15 50.59
N THR A 103 26.76 -46.95 50.73
CA THR A 103 26.40 -46.32 52.00
C THR A 103 24.97 -45.83 52.05
N ASP A 104 24.18 -46.13 51.03
CA ASP A 104 22.77 -45.71 50.91
C ASP A 104 21.90 -46.90 50.52
N ALA A 105 21.28 -47.54 51.46
CA ALA A 105 20.47 -48.74 51.34
C ALA A 105 19.13 -48.47 50.51
N SER A 106 18.90 -47.28 50.02
CA SER A 106 17.82 -46.99 49.17
C SER A 106 18.16 -46.95 47.66
N GLU A 107 19.49 -47.00 47.37
CA GLU A 107 20.07 -46.99 46.04
C GLU A 107 21.07 -48.12 45.85
N THR A 108 21.00 -48.76 44.69
CA THR A 108 21.93 -49.87 44.37
C THR A 108 22.56 -49.72 43.00
N THR A 109 21.93 -48.97 42.11
CA THR A 109 22.34 -48.83 40.73
C THR A 109 22.41 -47.34 40.36
N ASP A 110 23.32 -47.02 39.46
CA ASP A 110 23.48 -45.77 38.80
C ASP A 110 23.66 -46.09 37.31
N SER A 111 22.54 -46.13 36.59
CA SER A 111 22.50 -46.67 35.24
C SER A 111 23.20 -45.81 34.20
N ASP A 112 23.30 -44.50 34.40
CA ASP A 112 23.94 -43.56 33.48
C ASP A 112 25.24 -42.97 34.01
N GLY A 113 25.52 -43.11 35.34
CA GLY A 113 26.79 -42.77 35.94
C GLY A 113 26.96 -41.32 36.34
N ASP A 114 25.89 -40.63 36.62
CA ASP A 114 25.89 -39.21 36.97
C ASP A 114 26.09 -38.96 38.50
N GLY A 115 25.89 -40.00 39.31
CA GLY A 115 26.08 -39.98 40.76
C GLY A 115 24.79 -39.84 41.55
N VAL A 116 23.63 -39.91 40.92
CA VAL A 116 22.31 -40.07 41.54
C VAL A 116 21.83 -41.50 41.29
N GLY A 117 21.23 -42.12 42.28
CA GLY A 117 20.78 -43.51 42.15
C GLY A 117 19.46 -43.59 41.36
N ASP A 118 19.30 -44.73 40.66
CA ASP A 118 18.14 -44.95 39.76
C ASP A 118 16.77 -44.76 40.45
N ASN A 119 16.68 -44.94 41.78
CA ASN A 119 15.42 -44.74 42.50
C ASN A 119 15.16 -43.27 42.87
N ALA A 120 16.17 -42.47 43.03
CA ALA A 120 16.08 -41.04 43.31
C ALA A 120 16.11 -40.20 42.03
N ASP A 121 16.60 -40.78 40.93
CA ASP A 121 16.70 -40.15 39.65
C ASP A 121 15.41 -40.26 38.86
N VAL A 122 14.91 -39.14 38.43
CA VAL A 122 13.71 -39.07 37.53
C VAL A 122 14.04 -39.55 36.13
N PHE A 123 15.34 -39.42 35.70
CA PHE A 123 15.83 -39.79 34.38
C PHE A 123 17.00 -40.80 34.44
N PRO A 124 16.80 -42.03 34.97
CA PRO A 124 17.88 -42.97 35.28
C PRO A 124 18.72 -43.47 34.11
N ASN A 125 18.57 -42.94 32.92
CA ASN A 125 19.33 -43.28 31.73
C ASN A 125 19.87 -42.03 31.01
N ASP A 126 19.79 -40.86 31.62
CA ASP A 126 20.29 -39.60 31.04
C ASP A 126 21.19 -38.88 32.05
N PRO A 127 22.51 -39.01 31.91
CA PRO A 127 23.48 -38.46 32.86
C PRO A 127 23.55 -36.94 32.89
N SER A 128 22.71 -36.27 32.11
CA SER A 128 22.59 -34.83 32.13
C SER A 128 21.39 -34.34 32.92
N GLU A 129 20.46 -35.22 33.31
CA GLU A 129 19.21 -34.90 33.99
C GLU A 129 19.00 -35.77 35.22
N THR A 130 18.55 -35.16 36.32
CA THR A 130 18.30 -35.87 37.57
C THR A 130 16.97 -35.53 38.19
N THR A 131 16.41 -34.38 37.83
CA THR A 131 15.17 -33.83 38.41
C THR A 131 14.23 -33.33 37.34
N ASP A 132 12.95 -33.40 37.64
CA ASP A 132 11.84 -32.82 36.84
C ASP A 132 10.92 -32.12 37.85
N THR A 133 11.15 -30.82 38.02
CA THR A 133 10.51 -30.04 39.09
C THR A 133 9.00 -29.85 38.86
N ASP A 134 8.55 -29.71 37.63
CA ASP A 134 7.14 -29.48 37.28
C ASP A 134 6.42 -30.70 36.70
N SER A 135 7.18 -31.79 36.47
CA SER A 135 6.68 -33.09 36.06
C SER A 135 6.09 -33.15 34.64
N ASP A 136 6.71 -32.43 33.71
CA ASP A 136 6.29 -32.41 32.30
C ASP A 136 7.10 -33.40 31.43
N SER A 137 8.05 -34.12 31.99
CA SER A 137 8.93 -35.12 31.37
C SER A 137 10.11 -34.53 30.59
N VAL A 138 10.45 -33.29 30.82
CA VAL A 138 11.71 -32.65 30.42
C VAL A 138 12.52 -32.42 31.70
N GLY A 139 13.80 -32.75 31.69
CA GLY A 139 14.67 -32.58 32.89
C GLY A 139 15.00 -31.10 33.10
N ASP A 140 15.17 -30.75 34.40
CA ASP A 140 15.39 -29.34 34.81
C ASP A 140 16.57 -28.64 34.09
N ASN A 141 17.60 -29.42 33.67
CA ASN A 141 18.76 -28.84 32.98
C ASN A 141 18.52 -28.59 31.48
N GLY A 142 17.65 -29.40 30.88
CA GLY A 142 17.25 -29.28 29.48
C GLY A 142 15.99 -28.48 29.28
N ASP A 143 15.27 -28.18 30.37
CA ASP A 143 13.97 -27.49 30.36
C ASP A 143 14.17 -25.96 30.30
N ASN A 144 13.55 -25.35 29.33
CA ASN A 144 13.55 -23.91 29.19
C ASN A 144 12.54 -23.19 30.13
N CYS A 145 11.70 -23.98 30.88
CA CYS A 145 10.79 -23.50 31.93
C CYS A 145 10.77 -24.41 33.15
N PRO A 146 11.86 -24.65 33.88
CA PRO A 146 11.98 -25.72 34.88
C PRO A 146 11.00 -25.74 36.05
N ALA A 147 10.05 -24.80 36.12
CA ALA A 147 9.03 -24.70 37.17
C ALA A 147 7.62 -24.56 36.61
N VAL A 148 7.42 -24.62 35.27
CA VAL A 148 6.14 -24.43 34.58
C VAL A 148 6.07 -25.41 33.42
N ALA A 149 5.28 -26.47 33.58
CA ALA A 149 5.20 -27.57 32.62
C ALA A 149 4.92 -27.09 31.17
N ASN A 150 5.87 -27.40 30.27
CA ASN A 150 5.82 -27.04 28.85
C ASN A 150 6.52 -28.10 27.97
N THR A 151 6.01 -29.32 27.97
CA THR A 151 6.58 -30.49 27.25
C THR A 151 7.00 -30.22 25.78
N ASP A 152 6.41 -29.21 25.11
CA ASP A 152 6.75 -28.86 23.74
C ASP A 152 7.99 -27.97 23.61
N GLN A 153 8.46 -27.41 24.74
CA GLN A 153 9.70 -26.63 24.85
C GLN A 153 9.74 -25.46 23.83
N THR A 154 8.55 -24.87 23.53
CA THR A 154 8.46 -23.74 22.63
C THR A 154 9.19 -22.54 23.22
N ASP A 155 10.03 -21.90 22.40
CA ASP A 155 10.81 -20.71 22.70
C ASP A 155 10.81 -19.87 21.42
N THR A 156 9.90 -18.87 21.38
CA THR A 156 9.55 -18.15 20.15
C THR A 156 10.68 -17.19 19.74
N ASP A 157 11.36 -16.53 20.69
CA ASP A 157 12.43 -15.57 20.41
C ASP A 157 13.84 -16.18 20.51
N ALA A 158 13.93 -17.43 20.99
CA ALA A 158 15.17 -18.18 21.15
C ALA A 158 16.15 -17.55 22.16
N ASP A 159 15.63 -16.92 23.22
CA ASP A 159 16.45 -16.36 24.29
C ASP A 159 16.85 -17.39 25.35
N GLY A 160 16.22 -18.58 25.35
CA GLY A 160 16.46 -19.70 26.24
C GLY A 160 15.43 -19.80 27.39
N THR A 161 14.45 -18.92 27.45
CA THR A 161 13.28 -18.97 28.30
C THR A 161 12.09 -19.49 27.48
N GLY A 162 11.43 -20.55 27.97
CA GLY A 162 10.26 -21.07 27.21
C GLY A 162 9.03 -20.16 27.29
N ASP A 163 8.22 -20.19 26.25
CA ASP A 163 7.03 -19.33 26.09
C ASP A 163 6.10 -19.37 27.32
N GLU A 164 5.96 -20.51 27.99
CA GLU A 164 5.03 -20.65 29.13
C GLU A 164 5.50 -19.91 30.38
N CYS A 165 6.78 -19.64 30.53
CA CYS A 165 7.35 -18.90 31.64
C CYS A 165 7.98 -17.57 31.26
N ASP A 166 7.96 -17.23 29.96
CA ASP A 166 8.47 -15.97 29.44
C ASP A 166 7.44 -14.84 29.58
N ALA A 167 7.90 -13.69 30.03
CA ALA A 167 7.12 -12.47 30.14
C ALA A 167 7.08 -11.65 28.82
N ASP A 168 7.96 -11.97 27.85
CA ASP A 168 8.13 -11.30 26.56
C ASP A 168 8.49 -12.35 25.50
N LYS A 169 7.48 -13.14 25.10
CA LYS A 169 7.63 -14.37 24.31
C LYS A 169 8.28 -14.20 22.93
N ASP A 170 8.16 -13.04 22.33
CA ASP A 170 8.71 -12.78 21.00
C ASP A 170 9.93 -11.84 21.00
N GLY A 171 10.34 -11.40 22.23
CA GLY A 171 11.58 -10.65 22.42
C GLY A 171 11.55 -9.22 21.89
N ASP A 172 10.38 -8.64 21.70
CA ASP A 172 10.24 -7.29 21.14
C ASP A 172 10.36 -6.17 22.18
N THR A 173 10.56 -6.50 23.45
CA THR A 173 10.67 -5.61 24.62
C THR A 173 9.35 -5.20 25.25
N LEU A 174 8.23 -5.72 24.80
CA LEU A 174 6.92 -5.51 25.39
C LEU A 174 6.48 -6.78 26.13
N ALA A 175 5.94 -6.59 27.33
CA ALA A 175 5.43 -7.74 28.07
C ALA A 175 4.13 -8.27 27.45
N ASN A 176 3.97 -9.60 27.43
CA ASN A 176 2.78 -10.27 26.86
C ASN A 176 1.43 -9.69 27.29
N GLU A 177 1.33 -9.09 28.48
CA GLU A 177 0.10 -8.52 29.03
C GLU A 177 -0.34 -7.21 28.31
N VAL A 178 0.61 -6.53 27.67
CA VAL A 178 0.39 -5.25 27.00
C VAL A 178 0.68 -5.32 25.51
N ASP A 179 1.20 -6.45 25.04
CA ASP A 179 1.50 -6.71 23.65
C ASP A 179 0.26 -7.20 22.91
N ASN A 180 -0.02 -6.58 21.78
CA ASN A 180 -1.16 -6.95 20.93
C ASN A 180 -0.85 -8.10 19.95
N CYS A 181 0.41 -8.57 19.89
CA CYS A 181 0.86 -9.76 19.14
C CYS A 181 1.89 -10.60 19.90
N PRO A 182 1.59 -11.19 21.07
CA PRO A 182 2.57 -11.77 22.01
C PRO A 182 3.46 -12.90 21.47
N LEU A 183 3.33 -13.27 20.21
CA LEU A 183 4.14 -14.32 19.55
C LEU A 183 4.77 -13.83 18.24
N VAL A 184 4.63 -12.55 17.92
CA VAL A 184 5.13 -11.97 16.68
C VAL A 184 5.65 -10.56 16.94
N ALA A 185 6.95 -10.40 17.02
CA ALA A 185 7.61 -9.15 17.39
C ALA A 185 7.09 -7.93 16.61
N ASN A 186 6.56 -6.94 17.34
CA ASN A 186 5.94 -5.75 16.76
C ASN A 186 6.03 -4.53 17.68
N VAL A 187 7.23 -4.08 17.98
CA VAL A 187 7.53 -2.95 18.88
C VAL A 187 6.65 -1.71 18.68
N ASP A 188 6.14 -1.48 17.47
CA ASP A 188 5.27 -0.35 17.14
C ASP A 188 3.81 -0.54 17.57
N GLN A 189 3.42 -1.76 17.93
CA GLN A 189 2.08 -2.12 18.39
C GLN A 189 0.97 -1.64 17.47
N MET A 190 1.23 -1.63 16.15
CA MET A 190 0.28 -1.16 15.17
C MET A 190 -0.93 -2.08 15.14
N ASP A 191 -2.11 -1.49 15.33
CA ASP A 191 -3.44 -2.11 15.21
C ASP A 191 -4.28 -1.19 14.34
N SER A 192 -4.32 -1.48 13.05
CA SER A 192 -4.92 -0.60 12.06
C SER A 192 -6.45 -0.63 12.06
N ASP A 193 -7.07 -1.70 12.55
CA ASP A 193 -8.52 -1.84 12.59
C ASP A 193 -9.12 -1.78 14.00
N VAL A 194 -8.26 -1.58 15.02
CA VAL A 194 -8.63 -1.36 16.44
C VAL A 194 -9.44 -2.54 17.00
N ASN A 195 -9.09 -3.76 16.59
CA ASN A 195 -9.75 -4.97 17.09
C ASN A 195 -9.05 -5.59 18.32
N GLY A 196 -7.88 -5.10 18.68
CA GLY A 196 -7.06 -5.52 19.80
C GLY A 196 -5.97 -6.53 19.46
N SER A 197 -5.88 -6.98 18.21
CA SER A 197 -4.78 -7.75 17.67
C SER A 197 -3.92 -6.86 16.77
N GLY A 198 -2.60 -6.94 16.89
CA GLY A 198 -1.71 -6.11 16.07
C GLY A 198 -1.65 -6.56 14.61
N ASP A 199 -1.35 -5.64 13.71
CA ASP A 199 -1.22 -5.90 12.27
C ASP A 199 -0.19 -6.99 11.94
N ALA A 200 0.78 -7.19 12.81
CA ALA A 200 1.81 -8.20 12.65
C ALA A 200 1.27 -9.64 12.74
N CYS A 201 0.28 -9.88 13.60
CA CYS A 201 -0.35 -11.18 13.79
C CYS A 201 -1.79 -11.24 13.23
N ASP A 202 -2.38 -10.11 12.90
CA ASP A 202 -3.67 -9.96 12.23
C ASP A 202 -3.53 -9.03 11.03
N PRO A 203 -2.95 -9.50 9.91
CA PRO A 203 -2.64 -8.65 8.78
C PRO A 203 -3.90 -8.12 8.12
N MET A 204 -3.86 -6.83 7.77
CA MET A 204 -4.94 -6.18 7.05
C MET A 204 -5.29 -6.91 5.74
N PRO A 205 -6.56 -6.90 5.33
CA PRO A 205 -6.96 -7.50 4.06
C PRO A 205 -6.22 -6.84 2.89
N THR A 206 -5.82 -7.63 1.90
CA THR A 206 -5.20 -7.17 0.66
C THR A 206 -6.18 -7.09 -0.50
N VAL A 207 -7.40 -7.55 -0.30
CA VAL A 207 -8.49 -7.55 -1.28
C VAL A 207 -9.69 -6.80 -0.70
N TYR A 208 -10.29 -5.92 -1.49
CA TYR A 208 -11.52 -5.20 -1.10
C TYR A 208 -12.74 -6.14 -1.19
N ALA A 209 -12.79 -7.09 -0.26
CA ALA A 209 -13.84 -8.11 -0.16
C ALA A 209 -14.29 -8.24 1.30
N TYR A 210 -15.55 -7.95 1.56
CA TYR A 210 -16.11 -7.90 2.91
C TYR A 210 -17.48 -8.56 2.93
N ASP A 211 -17.74 -9.27 4.02
CA ASP A 211 -19.00 -9.91 4.31
C ASP A 211 -19.68 -9.22 5.50
N ASN A 212 -20.98 -9.43 5.61
CA ASN A 212 -21.75 -8.98 6.76
C ASN A 212 -22.55 -10.16 7.32
N SER A 213 -22.25 -10.56 8.54
CA SER A 213 -22.85 -11.72 9.20
C SER A 213 -24.38 -11.62 9.40
N ALA A 214 -24.93 -10.40 9.32
CA ALA A 214 -26.38 -10.21 9.33
C ALA A 214 -27.06 -10.65 8.02
N PHE A 215 -26.27 -10.87 6.94
CA PHE A 215 -26.76 -11.26 5.62
C PHE A 215 -26.03 -12.52 5.10
N PRO A 216 -26.14 -13.66 5.79
CA PRO A 216 -25.34 -14.86 5.55
C PRO A 216 -25.60 -15.54 4.19
N GLU A 217 -26.67 -15.16 3.50
CA GLU A 217 -27.02 -15.66 2.16
C GLU A 217 -26.37 -14.82 1.03
N SER A 218 -25.61 -13.79 1.38
CA SER A 218 -24.92 -12.92 0.42
C SER A 218 -23.43 -13.17 0.44
N ASP A 219 -22.84 -13.29 -0.73
CA ASP A 219 -21.40 -13.51 -0.91
C ASP A 219 -20.58 -12.22 -0.72
N SER A 220 -21.21 -11.06 -0.49
CA SER A 220 -20.49 -9.78 -0.30
C SER A 220 -21.39 -8.68 0.26
N SER A 221 -20.84 -7.84 1.14
CA SER A 221 -21.43 -6.58 1.58
C SER A 221 -20.96 -5.36 0.78
N VAL A 222 -20.15 -5.54 -0.26
CA VAL A 222 -19.55 -4.45 -1.06
C VAL A 222 -20.46 -4.00 -2.19
N SER A 223 -20.74 -2.68 -2.30
CA SER A 223 -21.62 -2.14 -3.35
C SER A 223 -21.27 -0.71 -3.77
N TYR A 224 -20.76 -0.54 -5.00
CA TYR A 224 -20.44 0.78 -5.61
C TYR A 224 -20.69 0.85 -7.13
N THR A 225 -21.67 0.13 -7.65
CA THR A 225 -21.95 0.02 -9.09
C THR A 225 -22.23 1.35 -9.77
N GLY A 226 -22.82 2.30 -9.04
CA GLY A 226 -23.11 3.64 -9.56
C GLY A 226 -21.86 4.46 -9.88
N GLN A 227 -20.80 4.25 -9.13
CA GLN A 227 -19.51 4.89 -9.31
C GLN A 227 -18.81 4.32 -10.54
N THR A 228 -18.83 3.00 -10.70
CA THR A 228 -18.36 2.33 -11.92
C THR A 228 -19.02 2.87 -13.18
N ALA A 229 -20.36 3.00 -13.19
CA ALA A 229 -21.09 3.56 -14.32
C ALA A 229 -20.61 4.98 -14.69
N ARG A 230 -20.30 5.82 -13.70
CA ARG A 230 -19.77 7.18 -13.94
C ARG A 230 -18.33 7.19 -14.43
N GLN A 231 -17.49 6.28 -13.95
CA GLN A 231 -16.13 6.08 -14.49
C GLN A 231 -16.21 5.75 -16.00
N VAL A 232 -17.11 4.85 -16.39
CA VAL A 232 -17.34 4.47 -17.79
C VAL A 232 -17.87 5.65 -18.60
N LEU A 233 -18.84 6.43 -18.09
CA LEU A 233 -19.34 7.62 -18.77
C LEU A 233 -18.24 8.65 -19.08
N ILE A 234 -17.32 8.90 -18.14
CA ILE A 234 -16.18 9.81 -18.35
C ILE A 234 -15.23 9.26 -19.43
N ALA A 235 -14.94 7.96 -19.40
CA ALA A 235 -14.07 7.31 -20.38
C ALA A 235 -14.69 7.34 -21.78
N ASP A 236 -15.97 7.00 -21.89
CA ASP A 236 -16.69 6.96 -23.16
C ASP A 236 -16.90 8.36 -23.75
N MET A 237 -17.16 9.38 -22.93
CA MET A 237 -17.21 10.77 -23.40
C MET A 237 -15.89 11.19 -24.04
N ALA A 238 -14.77 10.89 -23.39
CA ALA A 238 -13.46 11.20 -23.94
C ALA A 238 -13.17 10.42 -25.24
N HIS A 239 -13.61 9.17 -25.33
CA HIS A 239 -13.52 8.36 -26.54
C HIS A 239 -14.40 8.91 -27.67
N TYR A 240 -15.63 9.30 -27.35
CA TYR A 240 -16.55 9.94 -28.32
C TYR A 240 -15.92 11.20 -28.92
N MET A 241 -15.38 12.08 -28.07
CA MET A 241 -14.72 13.31 -28.52
C MET A 241 -13.52 13.04 -29.43
N GLN A 242 -12.73 11.98 -29.12
CA GLN A 242 -11.51 11.66 -29.87
C GLN A 242 -11.78 10.99 -31.21
N ASN A 243 -12.74 10.08 -31.29
CA ASN A 243 -12.85 9.14 -32.40
C ASN A 243 -14.15 9.29 -33.19
N ILE A 244 -15.27 9.57 -32.55
CA ILE A 244 -16.60 9.58 -33.21
C ILE A 244 -16.96 10.98 -33.71
N LEU A 245 -16.75 12.00 -32.89
CA LEU A 245 -17.05 13.38 -33.22
C LEU A 245 -16.29 13.89 -34.46
N VAL A 246 -15.13 13.30 -34.74
CA VAL A 246 -14.27 13.67 -35.89
C VAL A 246 -14.79 13.18 -37.23
N GLU A 247 -15.60 12.12 -37.26
CA GLU A 247 -16.04 11.45 -38.50
C GLU A 247 -17.20 12.16 -39.18
N ASP A 248 -17.95 12.99 -38.44
CA ASP A 248 -19.14 13.65 -38.96
C ASP A 248 -19.12 15.17 -38.77
N THR A 249 -18.27 15.83 -39.57
CA THR A 249 -18.12 17.30 -39.53
C THR A 249 -19.35 18.03 -40.03
N ALA A 250 -20.20 17.39 -40.86
CA ALA A 250 -21.41 17.98 -41.40
C ALA A 250 -22.58 18.07 -40.41
N VAL A 251 -22.53 17.37 -39.29
CA VAL A 251 -23.56 17.46 -38.25
C VAL A 251 -23.58 18.87 -37.64
N PRO A 252 -24.78 19.48 -37.47
CA PRO A 252 -24.90 20.80 -36.85
C PRO A 252 -24.27 20.88 -35.46
N VAL A 253 -23.72 22.05 -35.10
CA VAL A 253 -23.11 22.29 -33.76
C VAL A 253 -24.09 21.92 -32.64
N ALA A 254 -25.38 22.25 -32.76
CA ALA A 254 -26.39 21.96 -31.75
C ALA A 254 -26.53 20.44 -31.48
N ASP A 255 -26.46 19.63 -32.53
CA ASP A 255 -26.57 18.16 -32.40
C ASP A 255 -25.31 17.55 -31.79
N LYS A 256 -24.13 18.11 -32.07
CA LYS A 256 -22.86 17.73 -31.43
C LYS A 256 -22.86 18.10 -29.95
N VAL A 257 -23.36 19.29 -29.60
CA VAL A 257 -23.57 19.70 -28.21
C VAL A 257 -24.51 18.73 -27.52
N ALA A 258 -25.62 18.37 -28.13
CA ALA A 258 -26.59 17.44 -27.55
C ALA A 258 -25.95 16.03 -27.31
N ALA A 259 -25.19 15.54 -28.30
CA ALA A 259 -24.50 14.23 -28.18
C ALA A 259 -23.47 14.20 -27.07
N MET A 260 -22.67 15.26 -26.89
CA MET A 260 -21.73 15.33 -25.75
C MET A 260 -22.45 15.57 -24.42
N SER A 261 -23.51 16.40 -24.43
CA SER A 261 -24.34 16.65 -23.24
C SER A 261 -25.07 15.41 -22.74
N PHE A 262 -25.30 14.41 -23.61
CA PHE A 262 -25.84 13.12 -23.18
C PHE A 262 -25.05 12.48 -22.05
N PHE A 263 -23.72 12.47 -22.10
CA PHE A 263 -22.86 11.88 -21.04
C PHE A 263 -22.98 12.62 -19.69
N ILE A 264 -23.34 13.91 -19.73
CA ILE A 264 -23.49 14.77 -18.56
C ILE A 264 -24.91 14.71 -17.99
N TYR A 265 -25.92 14.96 -18.88
CA TYR A 265 -27.29 15.25 -18.50
C TYR A 265 -28.30 14.18 -18.90
N GLY A 266 -27.89 13.14 -19.62
CA GLY A 266 -28.80 12.11 -20.09
C GLY A 266 -29.76 11.68 -18.99
N THR A 267 -31.05 11.52 -19.30
CA THR A 267 -32.03 11.05 -18.33
C THR A 267 -31.64 9.66 -17.85
N ASP A 268 -32.02 9.34 -16.65
CA ASP A 268 -31.70 8.03 -16.04
C ASP A 268 -32.15 6.85 -16.95
N ALA A 269 -33.30 7.00 -17.66
CA ALA A 269 -33.80 6.01 -18.62
C ALA A 269 -32.99 5.99 -19.92
N ASP A 270 -32.67 7.15 -20.50
CA ASP A 270 -31.90 7.23 -21.75
C ASP A 270 -30.50 6.62 -21.58
N VAL A 271 -29.82 6.94 -20.43
CA VAL A 271 -28.49 6.40 -20.13
C VAL A 271 -28.57 4.89 -19.88
N ALA A 272 -29.59 4.43 -19.12
CA ALA A 272 -29.71 3.00 -18.79
C ALA A 272 -29.80 2.10 -20.03
N ASP A 273 -30.57 2.53 -21.05
CA ASP A 273 -30.80 1.74 -22.26
C ASP A 273 -29.69 1.87 -23.32
N THR A 274 -28.73 2.79 -23.10
CA THR A 274 -27.65 3.03 -24.06
C THR A 274 -26.51 2.02 -23.88
N LEU A 275 -26.03 1.49 -25.00
CA LEU A 275 -24.84 0.64 -25.01
C LEU A 275 -23.63 1.44 -24.53
N ILE A 276 -22.80 0.82 -23.69
CA ILE A 276 -21.53 1.40 -23.32
C ILE A 276 -20.63 1.53 -24.56
N GLY A 277 -19.83 2.59 -24.59
CA GLY A 277 -18.94 2.87 -25.70
C GLY A 277 -17.90 1.78 -25.97
N THR A 278 -17.27 1.89 -27.11
CA THR A 278 -16.29 0.90 -27.57
C THR A 278 -14.94 1.01 -26.87
N TYR A 279 -14.70 2.09 -26.11
CA TYR A 279 -13.39 2.35 -25.51
C TYR A 279 -12.86 1.18 -24.69
N ILE A 280 -13.67 0.62 -23.79
CA ILE A 280 -13.26 -0.50 -22.95
C ILE A 280 -13.28 -1.81 -23.76
N LYS A 281 -14.24 -2.01 -24.65
CA LYS A 281 -14.38 -3.22 -25.49
C LYS A 281 -13.30 -3.33 -26.55
N ASP A 282 -12.97 -2.23 -27.23
CA ASP A 282 -12.03 -2.24 -28.35
C ASP A 282 -10.57 -2.35 -27.90
N SER A 283 -10.25 -1.88 -26.69
CA SER A 283 -8.87 -1.92 -26.19
C SER A 283 -8.38 -3.33 -25.82
N ALA A 284 -9.29 -4.32 -25.66
CA ALA A 284 -8.94 -5.52 -24.93
C ALA A 284 -9.40 -6.86 -25.51
N ASN A 285 -10.29 -6.90 -26.49
CA ASN A 285 -10.88 -8.17 -26.96
C ASN A 285 -11.50 -9.02 -25.83
N VAL A 286 -11.98 -8.39 -24.76
CA VAL A 286 -12.55 -9.08 -23.60
C VAL A 286 -14.06 -9.09 -23.62
N THR A 287 -14.65 -10.13 -23.06
CA THR A 287 -16.07 -10.18 -22.76
C THR A 287 -16.30 -9.48 -21.42
N LEU A 288 -17.15 -8.45 -21.43
CA LEU A 288 -17.56 -7.78 -20.19
C LEU A 288 -18.72 -8.53 -19.55
N LYS A 289 -18.65 -8.71 -18.23
CA LYS A 289 -19.69 -9.34 -17.43
C LYS A 289 -20.83 -8.34 -17.19
N ASP A 290 -22.06 -8.69 -17.61
CA ASP A 290 -23.28 -7.93 -17.35
C ASP A 290 -23.10 -6.41 -17.53
N SER A 291 -22.46 -6.00 -18.63
CA SER A 291 -22.08 -4.61 -18.90
C SER A 291 -22.24 -4.29 -20.40
N ALA A 292 -23.38 -4.66 -21.01
CA ALA A 292 -23.68 -4.30 -22.37
C ALA A 292 -24.17 -2.84 -22.48
N THR A 293 -24.97 -2.41 -21.49
CA THR A 293 -25.50 -1.05 -21.36
C THR A 293 -25.02 -0.41 -20.07
N TYR A 294 -25.15 0.90 -19.92
CA TYR A 294 -24.88 1.56 -18.64
C TYR A 294 -25.84 1.08 -17.54
N GLY A 295 -27.07 0.72 -17.90
CA GLY A 295 -28.07 0.17 -16.98
C GLY A 295 -27.73 -1.20 -16.42
N ASP A 296 -26.99 -2.01 -17.18
CA ASP A 296 -26.49 -3.31 -16.70
C ASP A 296 -25.45 -3.10 -15.58
N ILE A 297 -24.65 -2.04 -15.65
CA ILE A 297 -23.70 -1.69 -14.56
C ILE A 297 -24.48 -1.11 -13.38
N SER A 298 -25.27 -0.06 -13.62
CA SER A 298 -26.12 0.58 -12.61
C SER A 298 -27.15 1.51 -13.24
N THR A 299 -28.40 1.36 -12.88
CA THR A 299 -29.50 2.20 -13.38
C THR A 299 -29.47 3.61 -12.80
N GLY A 300 -29.97 4.59 -13.56
CA GLY A 300 -30.24 5.93 -13.06
C GLY A 300 -29.01 6.78 -12.76
N LYS A 301 -27.91 6.61 -13.48
CA LYS A 301 -26.64 7.31 -13.21
C LYS A 301 -26.29 8.27 -14.35
N ASN A 302 -26.05 9.54 -14.01
CA ASN A 302 -25.45 10.56 -14.88
C ASN A 302 -24.32 11.29 -14.14
N LEU A 303 -23.58 12.16 -14.84
CA LEU A 303 -22.50 12.91 -14.25
C LEU A 303 -22.97 14.22 -13.59
N HIS A 304 -23.99 14.88 -14.14
CA HIS A 304 -24.45 16.20 -13.72
C HIS A 304 -24.68 16.30 -12.21
N LYS A 305 -25.44 15.36 -11.63
CA LYS A 305 -25.76 15.33 -10.19
C LYS A 305 -24.55 15.08 -9.29
N LYS A 306 -23.37 14.78 -9.86
CA LYS A 306 -22.17 14.42 -9.13
C LYS A 306 -20.97 15.31 -9.44
N ILE A 307 -21.10 16.26 -10.34
CA ILE A 307 -20.10 17.30 -10.54
C ILE A 307 -20.09 18.22 -9.30
N ALA A 308 -18.93 18.57 -8.78
CA ALA A 308 -18.78 19.53 -7.69
C ALA A 308 -19.51 20.84 -8.01
N GLY A 309 -20.28 21.36 -7.07
CA GLY A 309 -21.13 22.53 -7.29
C GLY A 309 -22.35 22.29 -8.20
N GLY A 310 -22.73 21.03 -8.42
CA GLY A 310 -23.94 20.68 -9.20
C GLY A 310 -25.22 21.27 -8.61
N ASP A 311 -26.28 21.26 -9.41
CA ASP A 311 -27.51 22.05 -9.32
C ASP A 311 -28.35 21.79 -8.09
N GLY A 312 -28.20 21.93 -7.02
CA GLY A 312 -29.13 22.03 -5.89
C GLY A 312 -30.56 21.42 -6.03
N GLU A 313 -30.91 20.80 -7.17
CA GLU A 313 -32.18 20.12 -7.39
C GLU A 313 -32.29 18.77 -6.66
N GLY A 314 -32.40 18.81 -5.36
CA GLY A 314 -32.54 17.59 -4.57
C GLY A 314 -32.40 17.78 -3.08
N GLY A 315 -32.27 19.02 -2.64
CA GLY A 315 -32.35 19.37 -1.22
C GLY A 315 -31.08 19.03 -0.44
N GLY A 316 -30.19 19.99 -0.34
CA GLY A 316 -29.31 20.13 0.82
C GLY A 316 -27.89 19.58 0.73
N GLU A 317 -27.53 18.69 -0.19
CA GLU A 317 -26.19 18.08 -0.21
C GLU A 317 -25.35 18.45 -1.45
N THR A 318 -25.68 19.50 -2.16
CA THR A 318 -25.35 19.65 -3.58
C THR A 318 -24.19 20.58 -3.89
N SER A 319 -23.79 21.41 -2.97
CA SER A 319 -22.64 22.25 -3.18
C SER A 319 -21.40 21.59 -2.58
N ARG A 320 -20.78 20.73 -3.36
CA ARG A 320 -19.47 20.19 -3.02
C ARG A 320 -18.35 21.13 -3.40
N LEU A 321 -18.68 22.39 -3.58
CA LEU A 321 -17.71 23.45 -3.60
C LEU A 321 -17.32 23.80 -2.17
N ILE A 322 -16.06 23.65 -1.85
CA ILE A 322 -15.53 24.05 -0.56
C ILE A 322 -15.56 25.58 -0.53
N ASP A 323 -16.12 26.16 0.53
CA ASP A 323 -16.32 27.58 0.69
C ASP A 323 -17.23 28.24 -0.37
N GLY A 324 -17.91 27.45 -1.19
CA GLY A 324 -18.77 27.94 -2.27
C GLY A 324 -17.99 28.54 -3.45
N GLU A 325 -16.68 28.33 -3.53
CA GLU A 325 -15.82 28.91 -4.56
C GLU A 325 -15.38 27.88 -5.61
N PHE A 326 -15.42 28.29 -6.89
CA PHE A 326 -14.72 27.66 -7.99
C PHE A 326 -13.81 28.69 -8.66
N PHE A 327 -12.54 28.32 -8.88
CA PHE A 327 -11.53 29.25 -9.39
C PHE A 327 -10.55 28.57 -10.35
N GLY A 328 -9.74 29.39 -11.01
CA GLY A 328 -8.64 28.92 -11.85
C GLY A 328 -8.97 28.79 -13.33
N TRP A 329 -10.08 29.37 -13.79
CA TRP A 329 -10.42 29.54 -15.20
C TRP A 329 -11.18 30.87 -15.40
N ASP A 330 -10.65 31.76 -16.25
CA ASP A 330 -11.19 33.10 -16.43
C ASP A 330 -12.07 33.23 -17.72
N GLU A 331 -11.78 32.46 -18.78
CA GLU A 331 -12.54 32.52 -20.02
C GLU A 331 -13.98 32.05 -19.82
N GLY A 332 -14.94 32.92 -20.19
CA GLY A 332 -16.35 32.65 -19.99
C GLY A 332 -16.84 32.86 -18.55
N SER A 333 -15.94 33.20 -17.62
CA SER A 333 -16.21 33.48 -16.20
C SER A 333 -17.12 32.44 -15.53
N PRO A 334 -16.78 31.13 -15.58
CA PRO A 334 -17.57 30.10 -14.95
C PRO A 334 -17.56 30.29 -13.44
N THR A 335 -18.72 30.22 -12.82
CA THR A 335 -18.86 30.29 -11.36
C THR A 335 -19.01 28.90 -10.73
N LEU A 336 -19.34 27.91 -11.54
CA LEU A 336 -19.48 26.51 -11.15
C LEU A 336 -18.69 25.61 -12.11
N PRO A 337 -18.19 24.47 -11.64
CA PRO A 337 -17.56 23.44 -12.49
C PRO A 337 -18.43 23.03 -13.70
N ILE A 338 -19.75 22.96 -13.54
CA ILE A 338 -20.66 22.60 -14.61
C ILE A 338 -20.74 23.69 -15.73
N ASP A 339 -20.58 24.97 -15.37
CA ASP A 339 -20.49 26.04 -16.35
C ASP A 339 -19.27 25.86 -17.26
N LEU A 340 -18.15 25.48 -16.67
CA LEU A 340 -16.92 25.20 -17.42
C LEU A 340 -17.08 23.98 -18.34
N VAL A 341 -17.69 22.90 -17.86
CA VAL A 341 -18.02 21.72 -18.69
C VAL A 341 -18.87 22.11 -19.88
N ASN A 342 -19.94 22.89 -19.68
CA ASN A 342 -20.82 23.36 -20.76
C ASN A 342 -20.08 24.28 -21.75
N HIS A 343 -19.24 25.16 -21.26
CA HIS A 343 -18.38 26.00 -22.10
C HIS A 343 -17.49 25.15 -23.01
N TRP A 344 -16.82 24.14 -22.47
CA TRP A 344 -15.95 23.28 -23.27
C TRP A 344 -16.70 22.36 -24.23
N ILE A 345 -17.89 21.86 -23.88
CA ILE A 345 -18.78 21.14 -24.81
C ILE A 345 -19.11 22.02 -26.03
N GLN A 346 -19.51 23.29 -25.80
CA GLN A 346 -19.83 24.23 -26.86
C GLN A 346 -18.60 24.49 -27.76
N LYS A 347 -17.41 24.74 -27.16
CA LYS A 347 -16.16 24.97 -27.90
C LYS A 347 -15.74 23.77 -28.74
N GLN A 348 -15.81 22.57 -28.17
CA GLN A 348 -15.50 21.34 -28.89
C GLN A 348 -16.45 21.10 -30.07
N ALA A 349 -17.76 21.34 -29.89
CA ALA A 349 -18.74 21.22 -30.97
C ALA A 349 -18.48 22.20 -32.11
N GLU A 350 -18.09 23.43 -31.78
CA GLU A 350 -17.70 24.46 -32.76
C GLU A 350 -16.46 24.04 -33.56
N LEU A 351 -15.42 23.56 -32.89
CA LEU A 351 -14.17 23.09 -33.51
C LEU A 351 -14.37 21.88 -34.44
N ALA A 352 -15.28 20.99 -34.08
CA ALA A 352 -15.57 19.80 -34.86
C ALA A 352 -16.47 20.08 -36.08
N SER A 353 -16.75 21.33 -36.42
CA SER A 353 -17.65 21.70 -37.53
C SER A 353 -16.91 21.93 -38.85
N ASP A 354 -17.61 21.74 -39.96
CA ASP A 354 -17.04 21.93 -41.29
C ASP A 354 -16.44 23.32 -41.49
N GLY A 355 -15.21 23.34 -42.03
CA GLY A 355 -14.45 24.56 -42.32
C GLY A 355 -13.80 25.24 -41.11
N VAL A 356 -13.95 24.66 -39.96
CA VAL A 356 -13.29 25.13 -38.72
C VAL A 356 -12.13 24.19 -38.38
N ALA A 357 -10.97 24.48 -38.94
CA ALA A 357 -9.75 23.72 -38.60
C ALA A 357 -8.68 24.67 -38.07
N THR A 358 -8.02 24.29 -37.00
CA THR A 358 -6.81 24.96 -36.51
C THR A 358 -5.67 24.68 -37.47
N ILE A 359 -5.29 25.66 -38.26
CA ILE A 359 -4.16 25.53 -39.20
C ILE A 359 -2.89 25.96 -38.51
N VAL A 360 -1.93 25.03 -38.43
CA VAL A 360 -0.60 25.24 -37.85
C VAL A 360 0.41 25.41 -38.96
N VAL A 361 1.19 26.49 -38.89
CA VAL A 361 2.36 26.71 -39.76
C VAL A 361 3.59 26.38 -38.94
N ASP A 362 4.32 25.35 -39.34
CA ASP A 362 5.51 24.88 -38.63
C ASP A 362 6.79 25.68 -38.98
N ALA A 363 7.89 25.39 -38.30
CA ALA A 363 9.17 26.05 -38.49
C ALA A 363 9.77 25.89 -39.88
N THR A 364 9.27 24.96 -40.71
CA THR A 364 9.67 24.80 -42.12
C THR A 364 8.80 25.61 -43.08
N GLY A 365 7.72 26.22 -42.57
CA GLY A 365 6.71 26.92 -43.33
C GLY A 365 5.63 26.02 -43.92
N ALA A 366 5.59 24.72 -43.53
CA ALA A 366 4.54 23.82 -43.93
C ALA A 366 3.26 24.09 -43.12
N SER A 367 2.11 24.05 -43.77
CA SER A 367 0.78 24.25 -43.16
C SER A 367 0.05 22.93 -43.03
N SER A 368 -0.40 22.59 -41.82
CA SER A 368 -1.16 21.38 -41.53
C SER A 368 -2.33 21.70 -40.61
N ALA A 369 -3.43 20.96 -40.74
CA ALA A 369 -4.52 21.04 -39.80
C ALA A 369 -4.20 20.25 -38.55
N ALA A 370 -4.41 20.82 -37.37
CA ALA A 370 -4.39 20.11 -36.12
C ALA A 370 -5.66 19.28 -35.93
N HIS A 371 -5.61 18.34 -35.01
CA HIS A 371 -6.78 17.51 -34.65
C HIS A 371 -7.95 18.37 -34.18
N VAL A 372 -9.17 17.95 -34.50
CA VAL A 372 -10.40 18.71 -34.21
C VAL A 372 -10.67 18.97 -32.72
N ASN A 373 -9.94 18.34 -31.83
CA ASN A 373 -10.02 18.63 -30.40
C ASN A 373 -9.14 19.83 -29.98
N VAL A 374 -8.30 20.36 -30.87
CA VAL A 374 -7.28 21.35 -30.55
C VAL A 374 -7.64 22.69 -31.19
N ASP A 375 -7.82 23.73 -30.37
CA ASP A 375 -8.09 25.07 -30.83
C ASP A 375 -6.81 25.85 -31.19
N ALA A 376 -6.99 27.03 -31.78
CA ALA A 376 -5.89 27.91 -32.19
C ALA A 376 -5.09 28.49 -31.00
N HIS A 377 -5.54 28.34 -29.78
CA HIS A 377 -4.86 28.77 -28.56
C HIS A 377 -4.06 27.64 -27.90
N GLY A 378 -4.02 26.46 -28.52
CA GLY A 378 -3.30 25.30 -28.00
C GLY A 378 -4.03 24.61 -26.82
N ARG A 379 -5.34 24.60 -26.83
CA ARG A 379 -6.14 23.83 -25.86
C ARG A 379 -6.69 22.57 -26.53
N ASN A 380 -6.58 21.44 -25.85
CA ASN A 380 -7.19 20.16 -26.24
C ASN A 380 -8.39 19.87 -25.34
N TYR A 381 -9.61 20.17 -25.84
CA TYR A 381 -10.84 20.07 -25.04
C TYR A 381 -11.17 18.65 -24.61
N ARG A 382 -10.77 17.65 -25.36
CA ARG A 382 -10.91 16.25 -24.94
C ARG A 382 -10.11 15.96 -23.68
N GLN A 383 -8.87 16.43 -23.61
CA GLN A 383 -8.03 16.23 -22.44
C GLN A 383 -8.51 17.06 -21.23
N LEU A 384 -8.82 18.33 -21.45
CA LEU A 384 -9.42 19.19 -20.42
C LEU A 384 -10.65 18.53 -19.80
N MET A 385 -11.60 18.10 -20.64
CA MET A 385 -12.86 17.49 -20.20
C MET A 385 -12.62 16.24 -19.35
N GLN A 386 -11.82 15.29 -19.86
CA GLN A 386 -11.59 14.03 -19.16
C GLN A 386 -10.90 14.24 -17.81
N LYS A 387 -9.79 15.01 -17.78
CA LYS A 387 -9.00 15.18 -16.56
C LYS A 387 -9.76 16.00 -15.52
N PHE A 388 -10.50 17.01 -15.95
CA PHE A 388 -11.32 17.80 -15.06
C PHE A 388 -12.50 17.00 -14.48
N LEU A 389 -13.23 16.22 -15.28
CA LEU A 389 -14.33 15.38 -14.79
C LEU A 389 -13.85 14.32 -13.80
N MET A 390 -12.65 13.76 -13.98
CA MET A 390 -12.06 12.87 -12.98
C MET A 390 -11.90 13.57 -11.62
N GLY A 391 -11.50 14.84 -11.60
CA GLY A 391 -11.42 15.65 -10.40
C GLY A 391 -12.78 16.09 -9.87
N ALA A 392 -13.55 16.77 -10.71
CA ALA A 392 -14.83 17.38 -10.31
C ALA A 392 -15.95 16.36 -10.01
N VAL A 393 -15.82 15.12 -10.46
CA VAL A 393 -16.74 14.02 -10.11
C VAL A 393 -16.04 13.03 -9.16
N ASN A 394 -15.04 12.29 -9.65
CA ASN A 394 -14.54 11.14 -8.88
C ASN A 394 -13.84 11.58 -7.60
N PHE A 395 -12.86 12.48 -7.69
CA PHE A 395 -12.11 12.95 -6.53
C PHE A 395 -12.97 13.77 -5.57
N SER A 396 -13.79 14.69 -6.09
CA SER A 396 -14.71 15.50 -5.29
C SER A 396 -15.72 14.62 -4.53
N GLN A 397 -16.36 13.67 -5.21
CA GLN A 397 -17.33 12.80 -4.55
C GLN A 397 -16.65 11.87 -3.54
N GLY A 398 -15.53 11.23 -3.90
CA GLY A 398 -14.82 10.34 -3.00
C GLY A 398 -14.41 11.07 -1.71
N THR A 399 -13.69 12.18 -1.82
CA THR A 399 -13.04 12.84 -0.68
C THR A 399 -13.88 13.90 0.03
N ASN A 400 -14.87 14.53 -0.66
CA ASN A 400 -15.69 15.62 -0.09
C ASN A 400 -17.18 15.24 0.06
N ASP A 401 -17.58 14.01 -0.25
CA ASP A 401 -18.92 13.47 0.03
C ASP A 401 -18.82 12.19 0.87
N TYR A 402 -18.41 11.09 0.23
CA TYR A 402 -18.55 9.77 0.80
C TYR A 402 -17.61 9.52 1.98
N PHE A 403 -16.36 9.91 1.87
CA PHE A 403 -15.39 9.82 2.98
C PHE A 403 -15.60 10.89 4.06
N MET A 404 -16.43 11.91 3.82
CA MET A 404 -16.84 12.89 4.84
C MET A 404 -18.14 12.51 5.56
N THR A 405 -18.70 11.33 5.26
CA THR A 405 -19.90 10.83 5.96
C THR A 405 -19.62 10.68 7.46
N ASN A 406 -20.55 11.15 8.29
CA ASN A 406 -20.49 10.84 9.71
C ASN A 406 -21.02 9.40 9.93
N PHE A 407 -20.10 8.49 10.24
CA PHE A 407 -20.42 7.08 10.41
C PHE A 407 -20.89 6.73 11.84
N ILE A 408 -20.74 7.65 12.80
CA ILE A 408 -21.24 7.48 14.19
C ILE A 408 -22.69 7.94 14.31
N GLY A 409 -23.44 7.24 15.15
CA GLY A 409 -24.79 7.61 15.55
C GLY A 409 -25.87 6.97 14.69
N THR A 410 -26.98 7.69 14.50
CA THR A 410 -28.16 7.19 13.82
C THR A 410 -28.60 8.16 12.73
N ASN A 411 -29.24 7.63 11.67
CA ASN A 411 -29.85 8.45 10.65
C ASN A 411 -31.12 9.16 11.16
N SER A 412 -31.80 9.93 10.30
CA SER A 412 -33.04 10.67 10.64
C SER A 412 -34.21 9.75 11.08
N GLU A 413 -34.12 8.47 10.79
CA GLU A 413 -35.09 7.43 11.18
C GLU A 413 -34.73 6.72 12.49
N GLY A 414 -33.59 7.09 13.12
CA GLY A 414 -33.09 6.47 14.35
C GLY A 414 -32.36 5.15 14.13
N ILE A 415 -31.99 4.83 12.88
CA ILE A 415 -31.27 3.60 12.54
C ILE A 415 -29.77 3.86 12.66
N ASN A 416 -29.06 3.02 13.41
CA ASN A 416 -27.61 3.02 13.53
C ASN A 416 -26.97 2.75 12.15
N TYR A 417 -26.00 3.55 11.76
CA TYR A 417 -25.35 3.45 10.45
C TYR A 417 -24.63 2.11 10.19
N VAL A 418 -24.12 1.46 11.23
CA VAL A 418 -23.44 0.15 11.14
C VAL A 418 -24.34 -1.02 11.49
N ALA A 419 -25.61 -0.79 11.83
CA ALA A 419 -26.57 -1.88 12.05
C ALA A 419 -27.12 -2.38 10.71
N ALA A 420 -27.43 -3.67 10.65
CA ALA A 420 -28.12 -4.27 9.52
C ALA A 420 -29.45 -3.54 9.27
N GLN A 421 -29.70 -3.20 8.00
CA GLN A 421 -30.96 -2.58 7.60
C GLN A 421 -31.98 -3.63 7.19
N ASP A 422 -33.22 -3.46 7.60
CA ASP A 422 -34.34 -4.26 7.10
C ASP A 422 -34.53 -3.97 5.61
N GLY A 423 -34.35 -4.98 4.77
CA GLY A 423 -34.53 -4.80 3.33
C GLY A 423 -33.85 -5.88 2.47
N THR A 424 -33.71 -5.55 1.22
CA THR A 424 -33.14 -6.43 0.18
C THR A 424 -31.64 -6.24 -0.04
N LYS A 425 -30.97 -5.44 0.78
CA LYS A 425 -29.56 -5.12 0.65
C LYS A 425 -28.73 -5.93 1.63
N SER A 426 -27.56 -6.38 1.19
CA SER A 426 -26.63 -7.18 1.97
C SER A 426 -25.56 -6.36 2.70
N TYR A 427 -25.79 -5.07 2.89
CA TYR A 427 -24.87 -4.13 3.50
C TYR A 427 -25.59 -3.14 4.42
N THR A 428 -24.86 -2.56 5.34
CA THR A 428 -25.32 -1.44 6.16
C THR A 428 -25.22 -0.12 5.41
N TYR A 429 -25.82 0.94 5.95
CA TYR A 429 -25.70 2.27 5.36
C TYR A 429 -24.24 2.77 5.34
N ALA A 430 -23.50 2.54 6.44
CA ALA A 430 -22.10 2.95 6.55
C ALA A 430 -21.20 2.23 5.54
N GLU A 431 -21.33 0.91 5.45
CA GLU A 431 -20.60 0.09 4.47
C GLU A 431 -20.83 0.60 3.05
N HIS A 432 -22.08 0.80 2.66
CA HIS A 432 -22.40 1.28 1.31
C HIS A 432 -21.84 2.67 1.04
N LYS A 433 -21.94 3.61 1.98
CA LYS A 433 -21.36 4.93 1.82
C LYS A 433 -19.85 4.89 1.64
N PHE A 434 -19.17 4.08 2.44
CA PHE A 434 -17.73 3.92 2.31
C PHE A 434 -17.33 3.29 0.97
N ASP A 435 -18.04 2.23 0.57
CA ASP A 435 -17.83 1.54 -0.72
C ASP A 435 -17.99 2.49 -1.92
N GLU A 436 -18.96 3.42 -1.85
CA GLU A 436 -19.13 4.44 -2.89
C GLU A 436 -17.89 5.34 -3.01
N GLY A 437 -17.19 5.66 -1.89
CA GLY A 437 -15.92 6.38 -1.90
C GLY A 437 -14.81 5.60 -2.62
N PHE A 438 -14.66 4.32 -2.30
CA PHE A 438 -13.72 3.43 -2.99
C PHE A 438 -14.02 3.31 -4.49
N GLY A 439 -15.28 3.17 -4.88
CA GLY A 439 -15.68 3.09 -6.28
C GLY A 439 -15.31 4.32 -7.11
N TYR A 440 -15.24 5.50 -6.51
CA TYR A 440 -14.73 6.70 -7.18
C TYR A 440 -13.21 6.73 -7.30
N TYR A 441 -12.45 6.12 -6.40
CA TYR A 441 -11.01 5.91 -6.60
C TYR A 441 -10.75 5.03 -7.83
N GLY A 442 -11.56 4.00 -8.01
CA GLY A 442 -11.61 3.20 -9.23
C GLY A 442 -10.51 2.17 -9.38
N ALA A 443 -10.01 1.61 -8.30
CA ALA A 443 -9.12 0.46 -8.32
C ALA A 443 -9.91 -0.85 -8.46
N ALA A 444 -9.28 -1.89 -9.01
CA ALA A 444 -9.76 -3.27 -8.91
C ALA A 444 -9.77 -3.70 -7.43
N ARG A 445 -10.67 -4.62 -7.06
CA ARG A 445 -10.78 -5.08 -5.65
C ARG A 445 -9.54 -5.82 -5.17
N ASP A 446 -8.89 -6.56 -6.05
CA ASP A 446 -7.62 -7.26 -5.86
C ASP A 446 -6.41 -6.38 -6.23
N GLY A 447 -6.60 -5.07 -6.20
CA GLY A 447 -5.61 -4.08 -6.69
C GLY A 447 -4.23 -4.18 -6.04
N MET A 448 -4.14 -4.71 -4.82
CA MET A 448 -2.86 -4.94 -4.14
C MET A 448 -2.04 -6.10 -4.73
N ASP A 449 -2.62 -6.94 -5.58
CA ASP A 449 -1.89 -8.00 -6.32
C ASP A 449 -1.25 -7.49 -7.61
N TYR A 450 -1.62 -6.31 -8.07
CA TYR A 450 -1.07 -5.74 -9.31
C TYR A 450 0.25 -5.01 -9.03
N THR A 451 1.18 -5.17 -9.96
CA THR A 451 2.30 -4.23 -10.07
C THR A 451 1.84 -2.92 -10.69
N ASP A 452 2.59 -1.85 -10.49
CA ASP A 452 2.30 -0.54 -11.10
C ASP A 452 2.25 -0.61 -12.64
N LEU A 453 3.08 -1.46 -13.24
CA LEU A 453 3.09 -1.65 -14.69
C LEU A 453 1.80 -2.28 -15.19
N GLU A 454 1.19 -3.15 -14.43
CA GLU A 454 -0.06 -3.83 -14.71
C GLU A 454 -1.24 -2.91 -14.46
N ALA A 455 -1.31 -2.27 -13.29
CA ALA A 455 -2.39 -1.36 -12.93
C ALA A 455 -2.51 -0.18 -13.91
N ARG A 456 -1.38 0.35 -14.41
CA ARG A 456 -1.38 1.40 -15.44
C ARG A 456 -1.62 0.91 -16.88
N ALA A 457 -1.91 -0.36 -17.09
CA ALA A 457 -2.23 -0.98 -18.39
C ALA A 457 -1.10 -0.86 -19.44
N LYS A 458 0.16 -1.19 -19.07
CA LYS A 458 1.32 -1.06 -19.98
C LYS A 458 2.09 -2.37 -20.21
N SER A 459 2.32 -3.16 -19.18
CA SER A 459 3.09 -4.41 -19.26
C SER A 459 2.94 -5.17 -17.94
N GLY A 460 3.48 -6.38 -17.86
CA GLY A 460 3.44 -7.23 -16.70
C GLY A 460 2.99 -8.65 -17.06
N ARG A 461 2.36 -9.33 -16.11
CA ARG A 461 1.76 -10.66 -16.32
C ARG A 461 0.70 -10.58 -17.43
N ASP A 462 0.65 -11.58 -18.31
CA ASP A 462 -0.23 -11.54 -19.49
C ASP A 462 -1.71 -11.32 -19.14
N GLU A 463 -2.14 -11.82 -17.99
CA GLU A 463 -3.52 -11.72 -17.51
C GLU A 463 -3.84 -10.34 -16.88
N TYR A 464 -2.83 -9.60 -16.42
CA TYR A 464 -2.97 -8.33 -15.70
C TYR A 464 -2.56 -7.09 -16.51
N LYS A 465 -1.73 -7.25 -17.54
CA LYS A 465 -1.01 -6.17 -18.26
C LYS A 465 -1.87 -5.08 -18.89
N ASN A 466 -3.18 -5.28 -18.95
CA ASN A 466 -4.13 -4.34 -19.54
C ASN A 466 -4.92 -3.54 -18.47
N GLY A 467 -4.56 -3.64 -17.19
CA GLY A 467 -5.23 -2.95 -16.10
C GLY A 467 -6.54 -3.62 -15.67
N TYR A 468 -6.67 -4.91 -15.93
CA TYR A 468 -7.77 -5.76 -15.47
C TYR A 468 -7.30 -7.23 -15.36
N HIS A 469 -8.00 -8.01 -14.56
CA HIS A 469 -7.76 -9.44 -14.38
C HIS A 469 -9.09 -10.14 -14.05
N ASP A 470 -9.35 -11.28 -14.69
CA ASP A 470 -10.47 -12.17 -14.35
C ASP A 470 -10.14 -12.91 -13.04
N SER A 471 -10.43 -12.27 -11.92
CA SER A 471 -10.05 -12.73 -10.57
C SER A 471 -10.86 -13.94 -10.11
N ASN A 472 -12.04 -14.17 -10.71
CA ASN A 472 -12.93 -15.26 -10.38
C ASN A 472 -12.89 -16.42 -11.39
N GLY A 473 -12.18 -16.28 -12.52
CA GLY A 473 -11.97 -17.33 -13.53
C GLY A 473 -13.20 -17.65 -14.37
N ASP A 474 -14.17 -16.74 -14.50
CA ASP A 474 -15.40 -16.99 -15.26
C ASP A 474 -15.27 -16.67 -16.76
N GLY A 475 -14.10 -16.19 -17.20
CA GLY A 475 -13.80 -15.86 -18.59
C GLY A 475 -14.34 -14.49 -19.03
N MET A 476 -14.80 -13.65 -18.10
CA MET A 476 -15.31 -12.31 -18.33
C MET A 476 -14.61 -11.32 -17.42
N ILE A 477 -14.71 -10.04 -17.71
CA ILE A 477 -14.22 -8.96 -16.85
C ILE A 477 -15.40 -8.18 -16.26
N ASP A 478 -15.50 -8.18 -14.94
CA ASP A 478 -16.47 -7.38 -14.22
C ASP A 478 -15.91 -5.98 -13.94
N LEU A 479 -16.42 -4.98 -14.63
CA LEU A 479 -16.03 -3.58 -14.44
C LEU A 479 -16.24 -3.06 -13.03
N ARG A 480 -17.07 -3.75 -12.23
CA ARG A 480 -17.40 -3.38 -10.83
C ARG A 480 -16.39 -3.91 -9.82
N SER A 481 -15.44 -4.76 -10.22
CA SER A 481 -14.47 -5.39 -9.31
C SER A 481 -13.09 -5.63 -9.90
N GLU A 482 -12.95 -5.81 -11.21
CA GLU A 482 -11.78 -6.38 -11.88
C GLU A 482 -11.06 -5.40 -12.83
N TYR A 483 -11.36 -4.11 -12.74
CA TYR A 483 -10.87 -3.10 -13.68
C TYR A 483 -10.36 -1.85 -12.97
N PHE A 484 -9.19 -1.36 -13.42
CA PHE A 484 -8.63 -0.08 -12.98
C PHE A 484 -9.12 1.08 -13.84
N PHE A 485 -9.61 2.13 -13.18
CA PHE A 485 -10.05 3.36 -13.82
C PHE A 485 -9.10 4.54 -13.54
N GLY A 486 -9.32 5.61 -14.20
CA GLY A 486 -8.77 6.96 -14.12
C GLY A 486 -7.68 7.24 -13.07
N HIS A 487 -8.06 7.55 -11.84
CA HIS A 487 -7.10 8.01 -10.82
C HIS A 487 -6.21 6.90 -10.31
N SER A 488 -6.73 5.69 -10.07
CA SER A 488 -5.91 4.56 -9.64
C SER A 488 -4.82 4.19 -10.67
N GLN A 489 -5.16 4.23 -11.97
CA GLN A 489 -4.14 4.10 -13.03
C GLN A 489 -3.09 5.22 -13.00
N ASN A 490 -3.46 6.45 -12.63
CA ASN A 490 -2.51 7.56 -12.57
C ASN A 490 -1.55 7.43 -11.39
N CYS A 491 -2.01 6.93 -10.23
CA CYS A 491 -1.13 6.58 -9.11
C CYS A 491 -0.07 5.58 -9.58
N ALA A 492 -0.48 4.45 -10.13
CA ALA A 492 0.43 3.42 -10.66
C ALA A 492 1.39 3.95 -11.75
N LYS A 493 0.95 4.94 -12.58
CA LYS A 493 1.87 5.59 -13.54
C LYS A 493 2.96 6.39 -12.86
N ARG A 494 2.66 7.07 -11.75
CA ARG A 494 3.67 7.86 -11.01
C ARG A 494 4.62 6.96 -10.25
N ASP A 495 4.11 5.92 -9.63
CA ASP A 495 4.91 4.92 -8.92
C ASP A 495 5.87 4.23 -9.88
N ALA A 496 5.38 3.67 -10.98
CA ALA A 496 6.24 3.11 -12.02
C ALA A 496 7.25 4.11 -12.63
N GLY A 497 6.89 5.40 -12.71
CA GLY A 497 7.77 6.47 -13.19
C GLY A 497 8.95 6.76 -12.25
N SER A 498 8.76 6.58 -10.95
CA SER A 498 9.78 6.81 -9.91
C SER A 498 10.54 5.55 -9.48
N ALA A 499 10.07 4.35 -9.85
CA ALA A 499 10.54 3.05 -9.34
C ALA A 499 12.05 2.81 -9.49
N SER A 500 12.69 3.34 -10.54
CA SER A 500 14.13 3.22 -10.76
C SER A 500 14.94 4.38 -10.17
N GLY A 501 14.30 5.37 -9.58
CA GLY A 501 14.91 6.56 -9.00
C GLY A 501 15.39 6.34 -7.56
N PRO A 502 16.09 7.34 -7.00
CA PRO A 502 16.57 7.27 -5.62
C PRO A 502 15.46 7.41 -4.56
N ASN A 503 14.27 7.86 -4.97
CA ASN A 503 13.12 8.10 -4.11
C ASN A 503 11.86 7.51 -4.76
N PRO A 504 11.73 6.18 -4.82
CA PRO A 504 10.52 5.56 -5.36
C PRO A 504 9.28 5.98 -4.55
N THR A 505 8.16 6.14 -5.23
CA THR A 505 6.85 6.37 -4.62
C THR A 505 6.01 5.12 -4.70
N ASP A 506 5.04 5.01 -3.80
CA ASP A 506 4.07 3.91 -3.77
C ASP A 506 2.68 4.48 -3.43
N PHE A 507 2.24 5.48 -4.20
CA PHE A 507 0.95 6.14 -4.00
C PHE A 507 -0.23 5.17 -4.09
N SER A 508 -0.12 4.15 -4.95
CA SER A 508 -1.15 3.13 -5.09
C SER A 508 -1.41 2.43 -3.76
N THR A 509 -0.36 2.00 -3.09
CA THR A 509 -0.41 1.38 -1.76
C THR A 509 -0.79 2.40 -0.68
N GLU A 510 -0.22 3.63 -0.72
CA GLU A 510 -0.57 4.72 0.21
C GLU A 510 -2.07 5.05 0.21
N VAL A 511 -2.79 4.83 -0.90
CA VAL A 511 -4.25 4.98 -0.98
C VAL A 511 -4.96 3.72 -0.55
N MET A 512 -4.54 2.54 -1.05
CA MET A 512 -5.28 1.28 -0.88
C MET A 512 -5.26 0.77 0.56
N ILE A 513 -4.10 0.75 1.22
CA ILE A 513 -3.98 0.22 2.61
C ILE A 513 -4.90 0.98 3.58
N PRO A 514 -4.89 2.32 3.65
CA PRO A 514 -5.82 3.01 4.54
C PRO A 514 -7.28 2.82 4.18
N ILE A 515 -7.63 2.68 2.90
CA ILE A 515 -9.01 2.37 2.50
C ILE A 515 -9.43 0.98 3.01
N LEU A 516 -8.55 -0.02 2.86
CA LEU A 516 -8.81 -1.38 3.35
C LEU A 516 -8.97 -1.39 4.89
N ALA A 517 -8.06 -0.75 5.62
CA ALA A 517 -8.12 -0.65 7.07
C ALA A 517 -9.39 0.07 7.56
N ALA A 518 -9.72 1.23 6.98
CA ALA A 518 -10.94 1.96 7.34
C ALA A 518 -12.22 1.13 7.07
N ARG A 519 -12.26 0.38 5.97
CA ARG A 519 -13.39 -0.48 5.64
C ARG A 519 -13.46 -1.72 6.55
N GLN A 520 -12.29 -2.23 6.99
CA GLN A 520 -12.21 -3.32 7.97
C GLN A 520 -12.83 -2.89 9.32
N ILE A 521 -12.51 -1.70 9.80
CA ILE A 521 -13.13 -1.14 11.02
C ILE A 521 -14.67 -1.14 10.91
N LEU A 522 -15.22 -0.69 9.78
CA LEU A 522 -16.67 -0.71 9.57
C LEU A 522 -17.22 -2.13 9.52
N SER A 523 -16.51 -3.07 8.89
CA SER A 523 -16.93 -4.48 8.84
C SER A 523 -16.93 -5.09 10.24
N ASN A 524 -15.87 -4.86 11.02
CA ASN A 524 -15.80 -5.32 12.41
C ASN A 524 -16.95 -4.75 13.25
N ALA A 525 -17.21 -3.45 13.14
CA ALA A 525 -18.30 -2.79 13.85
C ALA A 525 -19.69 -3.35 13.48
N ALA A 526 -19.92 -3.63 12.19
CA ALA A 526 -21.17 -4.20 11.68
C ALA A 526 -21.39 -5.66 12.13
N ASN A 527 -20.29 -6.41 12.31
CA ASN A 527 -20.33 -7.83 12.68
C ASN A 527 -20.35 -8.08 14.21
N LYS A 528 -20.32 -7.04 15.04
CA LYS A 528 -20.48 -7.16 16.49
C LYS A 528 -21.89 -7.69 16.84
N ALA A 529 -22.01 -8.39 17.96
CA ALA A 529 -23.30 -8.85 18.49
C ALA A 529 -24.30 -7.69 18.71
N ASN A 530 -23.79 -6.51 19.05
CA ASN A 530 -24.52 -5.25 19.07
C ASN A 530 -23.75 -4.28 18.16
N PRO A 531 -24.12 -4.15 16.90
CA PRO A 531 -23.40 -3.32 15.93
C PRO A 531 -23.29 -1.87 16.42
N GLU A 532 -22.06 -1.43 16.66
CA GLU A 532 -21.73 -0.09 17.12
C GLU A 532 -20.31 0.27 16.68
N LEU A 533 -20.15 1.47 16.12
CA LEU A 533 -18.85 2.08 15.87
C LEU A 533 -18.51 2.96 17.07
N THR A 534 -17.47 2.59 17.81
CA THR A 534 -17.00 3.36 18.96
C THR A 534 -16.27 4.64 18.53
N GLU A 535 -16.10 5.58 19.47
CA GLU A 535 -15.32 6.80 19.19
C GLU A 535 -13.85 6.50 18.83
N ALA A 536 -13.24 5.49 19.45
CA ALA A 536 -11.86 5.09 19.13
C ALA A 536 -11.76 4.53 17.71
N GLU A 537 -12.62 3.60 17.34
CA GLU A 537 -12.71 3.05 15.99
C GLU A 537 -12.98 4.14 14.94
N ASN A 538 -13.92 5.05 15.24
CA ASN A 538 -14.19 6.16 14.34
C ASN A 538 -13.00 7.11 14.20
N THR A 539 -12.28 7.40 15.27
CA THR A 539 -11.10 8.25 15.23
C THR A 539 -10.04 7.62 14.32
N LYS A 540 -9.75 6.32 14.51
CA LYS A 540 -8.79 5.60 13.69
C LYS A 540 -9.22 5.52 12.23
N MET A 541 -10.50 5.23 11.98
CA MET A 541 -11.07 5.24 10.64
C MET A 541 -10.93 6.61 9.95
N GLN A 542 -11.16 7.71 10.67
CA GLN A 542 -10.97 9.07 10.13
C GLN A 542 -9.51 9.40 9.84
N GLU A 543 -8.56 8.86 10.60
CA GLU A 543 -7.13 8.94 10.30
C GLU A 543 -6.82 8.23 8.98
N HIS A 544 -7.31 7.02 8.79
CA HIS A 544 -7.15 6.28 7.53
C HIS A 544 -7.79 7.00 6.34
N ILE A 545 -8.99 7.52 6.50
CA ILE A 545 -9.69 8.32 5.48
C ILE A 545 -8.88 9.56 5.11
N HIS A 546 -8.30 10.23 6.11
CA HIS A 546 -7.42 11.39 5.87
C HIS A 546 -6.20 10.99 5.06
N HIS A 547 -5.48 9.93 5.47
CA HIS A 547 -4.31 9.44 4.78
C HIS A 547 -4.62 9.03 3.32
N ALA A 548 -5.70 8.26 3.11
CA ALA A 548 -6.14 7.87 1.77
C ALA A 548 -6.46 9.08 0.88
N SER A 549 -7.17 10.07 1.43
CA SER A 549 -7.57 11.27 0.69
C SER A 549 -6.37 12.12 0.27
N VAL A 550 -5.40 12.31 1.18
CA VAL A 550 -4.16 13.04 0.90
C VAL A 550 -3.28 12.28 -0.09
N ALA A 551 -3.13 10.96 0.05
CA ALA A 551 -2.37 10.14 -0.88
C ALA A 551 -3.00 10.15 -2.29
N TRP A 552 -4.33 10.09 -2.39
CA TRP A 552 -5.02 10.23 -3.66
C TRP A 552 -4.76 11.61 -4.30
N GLU A 553 -4.80 12.70 -3.52
CA GLU A 553 -4.46 14.03 -4.01
C GLU A 553 -3.01 14.14 -4.45
N LYS A 554 -2.06 13.49 -3.74
CA LYS A 554 -0.66 13.38 -4.15
C LYS A 554 -0.50 12.77 -5.55
N CYS A 555 -1.27 11.74 -5.89
CA CYS A 555 -1.27 11.18 -7.25
C CYS A 555 -1.66 12.21 -8.30
N ILE A 556 -2.71 12.99 -8.02
CA ILE A 556 -3.19 14.04 -8.92
C ILE A 556 -2.14 15.12 -9.09
N ALA A 557 -1.56 15.59 -8.00
CA ALA A 557 -0.51 16.60 -7.99
C ALA A 557 0.77 16.13 -8.68
N ALA A 558 1.23 14.90 -8.41
CA ALA A 558 2.38 14.30 -9.08
C ALA A 558 2.15 14.16 -10.60
N THR A 559 0.90 13.88 -11.00
CA THR A 559 0.52 13.83 -12.41
C THR A 559 0.52 15.23 -13.03
N ALA A 560 0.06 16.26 -12.31
CA ALA A 560 0.17 17.65 -12.77
C ALA A 560 1.65 18.07 -12.91
N VAL A 561 2.51 17.73 -11.95
CA VAL A 561 3.98 17.96 -12.00
C VAL A 561 4.60 17.30 -13.23
N HIS A 562 4.25 16.04 -13.53
CA HIS A 562 4.68 15.37 -14.76
C HIS A 562 4.33 16.17 -16.02
N TYR A 563 3.10 16.63 -16.12
CA TYR A 563 2.69 17.42 -17.30
C TYR A 563 3.28 18.81 -17.33
N VAL A 564 3.71 19.41 -16.21
CA VAL A 564 4.58 20.60 -16.25
C VAL A 564 5.85 20.28 -17.00
N ASN A 565 6.51 19.14 -16.68
CA ASN A 565 7.75 18.75 -17.34
C ASN A 565 7.54 18.49 -18.84
N ASP A 566 6.46 17.82 -19.22
CA ASP A 566 6.13 17.56 -20.63
C ASP A 566 5.89 18.86 -21.40
N VAL A 567 5.12 19.82 -20.85
CA VAL A 567 4.90 21.12 -21.48
C VAL A 567 6.23 21.88 -21.62
N LEU A 568 7.10 21.87 -20.61
CA LEU A 568 8.41 22.49 -20.68
C LEU A 568 9.28 21.89 -21.79
N ASN A 569 9.25 20.57 -21.97
CA ASN A 569 9.96 19.88 -23.04
C ASN A 569 9.38 20.25 -24.42
N ASP A 570 8.07 20.26 -24.56
CA ASP A 570 7.39 20.56 -25.84
C ASP A 570 7.64 22.00 -26.32
N ILE A 571 7.52 23.01 -25.41
CA ILE A 571 7.75 24.41 -25.78
C ILE A 571 9.26 24.69 -26.03
N ALA A 572 10.16 23.85 -25.53
CA ALA A 572 11.59 23.93 -25.83
C ALA A 572 11.93 23.54 -27.28
N GLU A 573 11.01 22.91 -28.01
CA GLU A 573 11.15 22.56 -29.42
C GLU A 573 10.79 23.72 -30.36
N TYR A 574 10.18 24.80 -29.85
CA TYR A 574 9.83 25.98 -30.67
C TYR A 574 11.07 26.58 -31.34
N THR A 575 10.92 26.92 -32.61
CA THR A 575 12.01 27.42 -33.44
C THR A 575 11.54 28.59 -34.30
N ASN A 576 12.25 29.70 -34.27
CA ASN A 576 11.95 30.90 -35.07
C ASN A 576 10.49 31.42 -34.92
N GLY A 577 9.92 31.32 -33.74
CA GLY A 577 8.55 31.75 -33.49
C GLY A 577 7.47 30.81 -34.04
N ALA A 578 7.81 29.58 -34.37
CA ALA A 578 6.90 28.55 -34.84
C ALA A 578 7.09 27.22 -34.12
N PRO A 579 6.08 26.34 -34.02
CA PRO A 579 6.26 24.99 -33.53
C PRO A 579 7.14 24.18 -34.49
N ALA A 580 7.86 23.20 -33.96
CA ALA A 580 8.74 22.35 -34.77
C ALA A 580 7.96 21.56 -35.84
N SER A 581 6.72 21.19 -35.53
CA SER A 581 5.77 20.49 -36.40
C SER A 581 4.34 20.69 -35.91
N VAL A 582 3.32 20.25 -36.68
CA VAL A 582 1.95 20.17 -36.19
C VAL A 582 1.85 19.25 -34.98
N GLY A 583 2.58 18.13 -34.96
CA GLY A 583 2.61 17.22 -33.82
C GLY A 583 3.21 17.85 -32.56
N ASN A 584 4.21 18.72 -32.67
CA ASN A 584 4.72 19.49 -31.54
C ASN A 584 3.64 20.45 -30.97
N PHE A 585 2.92 21.15 -31.84
CA PHE A 585 1.77 21.99 -31.40
C PHE A 585 0.69 21.18 -30.69
N GLU A 586 0.33 20.01 -31.25
CA GLU A 586 -0.65 19.10 -30.64
C GLU A 586 -0.16 18.52 -29.32
N ASN A 587 1.14 18.23 -29.16
CA ASN A 587 1.73 17.78 -27.90
C ASN A 587 1.65 18.87 -26.83
N VAL A 588 2.02 20.11 -27.16
CA VAL A 588 1.86 21.25 -26.24
C VAL A 588 0.41 21.37 -25.80
N ALA A 589 -0.52 21.32 -26.75
CA ALA A 589 -1.96 21.43 -26.46
C ALA A 589 -2.45 20.26 -25.56
N LYS A 590 -2.00 19.05 -25.85
CA LYS A 590 -2.34 17.87 -25.08
C LYS A 590 -1.82 17.96 -23.65
N HIS A 591 -0.52 18.12 -23.49
CA HIS A 591 0.12 18.06 -22.17
C HIS A 591 -0.28 19.25 -21.29
N TRP A 592 -0.42 20.45 -21.90
CA TRP A 592 -0.96 21.60 -21.17
C TRP A 592 -2.40 21.37 -20.68
N SER A 593 -3.25 20.80 -21.52
CA SER A 593 -4.64 20.53 -21.16
C SER A 593 -4.77 19.44 -20.09
N GLU A 594 -3.90 18.43 -20.13
CA GLU A 594 -3.80 17.42 -19.06
C GLU A 594 -3.31 18.06 -17.74
N LEU A 595 -2.26 18.90 -17.80
CA LEU A 595 -1.81 19.69 -16.66
C LEU A 595 -2.94 20.52 -16.05
N LYS A 596 -3.63 21.32 -16.88
CA LYS A 596 -4.68 22.21 -16.39
C LYS A 596 -5.85 21.44 -15.78
N GLY A 597 -6.28 20.36 -16.41
CA GLY A 597 -7.36 19.52 -15.91
C GLY A 597 -7.05 18.90 -14.54
N PHE A 598 -5.84 18.38 -14.34
CA PHE A 598 -5.42 17.86 -13.04
C PHE A 598 -5.18 18.96 -12.00
N ALA A 599 -4.59 20.07 -12.38
CA ALA A 599 -4.38 21.20 -11.45
C ALA A 599 -5.72 21.78 -10.94
N LEU A 600 -6.74 21.91 -11.80
CA LEU A 600 -8.10 22.31 -11.40
C LEU A 600 -8.74 21.31 -10.42
N SER A 601 -8.33 20.04 -10.43
CA SER A 601 -8.87 19.02 -9.54
C SER A 601 -8.43 19.17 -8.08
N LEU A 602 -7.29 19.82 -7.81
CA LEU A 602 -6.72 19.98 -6.46
C LEU A 602 -7.58 20.87 -5.52
N GLN A 603 -8.58 21.58 -6.05
CA GLN A 603 -9.47 22.40 -5.23
C GLN A 603 -10.64 21.63 -4.60
N PHE A 604 -10.83 20.33 -4.92
CA PHE A 604 -12.06 19.60 -4.57
C PHE A 604 -11.98 18.71 -3.32
N SER A 605 -10.84 18.64 -2.63
CA SER A 605 -10.71 17.93 -1.37
C SER A 605 -10.66 18.88 -0.17
N PRO A 606 -11.47 18.66 0.88
CA PRO A 606 -11.34 19.42 2.13
C PRO A 606 -10.09 19.02 2.94
N LYS A 607 -9.43 17.91 2.58
CA LYS A 607 -8.21 17.40 3.21
C LYS A 607 -6.94 17.81 2.48
N SER A 608 -7.07 18.70 1.49
CA SER A 608 -5.94 19.22 0.72
C SER A 608 -4.90 19.91 1.62
N PRO A 609 -3.59 19.69 1.40
CA PRO A 609 -2.55 20.43 2.12
C PRO A 609 -2.63 21.95 1.91
N PHE A 610 -3.25 22.42 0.85
CA PHE A 610 -3.54 23.85 0.64
C PHE A 610 -4.66 24.40 1.54
N ARG A 611 -5.36 23.57 2.30
CA ARG A 611 -6.46 23.89 3.21
C ARG A 611 -6.19 23.47 4.66
N ASP A 612 -5.13 22.73 4.88
CA ASP A 612 -4.76 22.23 6.20
C ASP A 612 -3.93 23.28 6.95
N GLU A 613 -4.50 23.90 7.99
CA GLU A 613 -3.82 24.86 8.83
C GLU A 613 -2.56 24.31 9.53
N ALA A 614 -2.42 22.99 9.63
CA ALA A 614 -1.21 22.35 10.14
C ALA A 614 -0.05 22.36 9.12
N VAL A 615 -0.35 22.49 7.84
CA VAL A 615 0.64 22.64 6.77
C VAL A 615 0.96 24.12 6.60
N THR A 616 1.99 24.59 7.27
CA THR A 616 2.34 26.03 7.27
C THR A 616 3.15 26.51 6.06
N ALA A 617 3.54 25.59 5.17
CA ALA A 617 4.38 25.91 4.02
C ALA A 617 3.59 26.47 2.84
N VAL A 618 2.32 26.12 2.72
CA VAL A 618 1.43 26.51 1.61
C VAL A 618 0.02 26.81 2.14
N ASP A 619 -0.75 27.55 1.35
CA ASP A 619 -2.16 27.87 1.63
C ASP A 619 -3.01 27.90 0.36
N LEU A 620 -4.30 28.25 0.48
CA LEU A 620 -5.23 28.30 -0.64
C LEU A 620 -4.84 29.36 -1.70
N ASP A 621 -4.19 30.44 -1.31
CA ASP A 621 -3.70 31.46 -2.25
C ASP A 621 -2.55 30.92 -3.10
N ASP A 622 -1.76 29.98 -2.57
CA ASP A 622 -0.73 29.26 -3.34
C ASP A 622 -1.35 28.35 -4.41
N LEU A 623 -2.44 27.65 -4.11
CA LEU A 623 -3.17 26.89 -5.12
C LEU A 623 -3.77 27.82 -6.20
N LYS A 624 -4.38 28.94 -5.81
CA LYS A 624 -4.85 29.95 -6.75
C LYS A 624 -3.69 30.49 -7.60
N MET A 625 -2.52 30.68 -7.01
CA MET A 625 -1.30 31.07 -7.73
C MET A 625 -0.86 30.00 -8.72
N VAL A 626 -0.83 28.72 -8.36
CA VAL A 626 -0.51 27.62 -9.29
C VAL A 626 -1.39 27.68 -10.52
N LEU A 627 -2.71 27.78 -10.35
CA LEU A 627 -3.67 27.85 -11.45
C LEU A 627 -3.52 29.11 -12.33
N SER A 628 -3.20 30.25 -11.72
CA SER A 628 -2.90 31.50 -12.41
C SER A 628 -1.58 31.43 -13.20
N LEU A 629 -0.55 30.79 -12.68
CA LEU A 629 0.74 30.59 -13.35
C LEU A 629 0.60 29.69 -14.60
N ILE A 630 -0.25 28.66 -14.52
CA ILE A 630 -0.59 27.79 -15.66
C ILE A 630 -1.40 28.57 -16.71
N GLY A 631 -2.33 29.43 -16.27
CA GLY A 631 -3.21 30.23 -17.13
C GLY A 631 -4.34 29.41 -17.78
N ASP A 632 -5.06 30.01 -18.75
CA ASP A 632 -6.17 29.39 -19.48
C ASP A 632 -5.78 28.87 -20.87
N ALA A 633 -4.54 29.01 -21.25
CA ALA A 633 -3.94 28.46 -22.46
C ALA A 633 -2.43 28.41 -22.30
N PRO A 634 -1.71 27.51 -23.02
CA PRO A 634 -0.25 27.54 -23.08
C PRO A 634 0.22 28.82 -23.80
N VAL A 635 1.51 29.13 -23.63
CA VAL A 635 2.15 30.06 -24.54
C VAL A 635 2.41 29.38 -25.88
N LEU A 636 2.10 30.06 -26.98
CA LEU A 636 2.37 29.56 -28.32
C LEU A 636 3.78 29.98 -28.77
N ALA A 637 4.26 29.38 -29.87
CA ALA A 637 5.60 29.63 -30.39
C ALA A 637 5.85 31.09 -30.82
N ASP A 638 4.81 31.82 -31.23
CA ASP A 638 4.83 33.24 -31.53
C ASP A 638 4.85 34.14 -30.28
N GLY A 639 4.83 33.54 -29.10
CA GLY A 639 4.79 34.20 -27.79
C GLY A 639 3.42 34.64 -27.35
N SER A 640 2.38 34.40 -28.13
CA SER A 640 1.00 34.71 -27.73
C SER A 640 0.52 33.70 -26.68
N GLN A 641 -0.38 34.16 -25.79
CA GLN A 641 -1.06 33.31 -24.80
C GLN A 641 -2.53 33.71 -24.74
N ASN A 642 -3.42 32.73 -24.87
CA ASN A 642 -4.87 32.93 -24.89
C ASN A 642 -5.32 34.07 -25.84
N GLY A 643 -4.74 34.13 -27.04
CA GLY A 643 -5.04 35.16 -28.05
C GLY A 643 -4.42 36.54 -27.79
N VAL A 644 -3.68 36.71 -26.67
CA VAL A 644 -2.97 37.95 -26.35
C VAL A 644 -1.55 37.88 -26.90
N PRO A 645 -1.17 38.75 -27.83
CA PRO A 645 0.21 38.78 -28.34
C PRO A 645 1.25 39.09 -27.26
N ALA A 646 2.49 38.60 -27.47
CA ALA A 646 3.61 38.95 -26.62
C ALA A 646 3.83 40.48 -26.57
N SER A 647 4.16 41.00 -25.38
CA SER A 647 4.54 42.40 -25.21
C SER A 647 5.99 42.70 -25.62
N GLY A 648 6.78 41.68 -25.92
CA GLY A 648 8.20 41.69 -26.29
C GLY A 648 8.48 40.67 -27.40
N SER A 649 9.66 40.06 -27.37
CA SER A 649 9.96 38.99 -28.33
C SER A 649 9.19 37.72 -27.97
N ALA A 650 8.86 36.89 -28.96
CA ALA A 650 8.25 35.59 -28.75
C ALA A 650 9.12 34.70 -27.84
N GLU A 651 10.41 34.71 -28.02
CA GLU A 651 11.38 33.96 -27.23
C GLU A 651 11.32 34.35 -25.73
N ASP A 652 11.29 35.69 -25.46
CA ASP A 652 11.19 36.18 -24.07
C ASP A 652 9.85 35.79 -23.42
N ALA A 653 8.74 35.79 -24.18
CA ALA A 653 7.43 35.39 -23.67
C ALA A 653 7.39 33.89 -23.34
N VAL A 654 7.90 33.05 -24.22
CA VAL A 654 8.01 31.60 -24.01
C VAL A 654 8.91 31.30 -22.80
N TYR A 655 10.05 32.00 -22.71
CA TYR A 655 10.94 31.86 -21.55
C TYR A 655 10.29 32.27 -20.23
N ALA A 656 9.58 33.41 -20.23
CA ALA A 656 8.85 33.87 -19.04
C ALA A 656 7.77 32.88 -18.61
N TYR A 657 7.06 32.27 -19.56
CA TYR A 657 6.06 31.27 -19.28
C TYR A 657 6.67 29.98 -18.70
N ALA A 658 7.79 29.53 -19.26
CA ALA A 658 8.55 28.41 -18.69
C ALA A 658 8.90 28.65 -17.22
N GLY A 659 9.32 29.87 -16.87
CA GLY A 659 9.57 30.28 -15.48
C GLY A 659 8.33 30.22 -14.58
N LYS A 660 7.14 30.56 -15.11
CA LYS A 660 5.87 30.43 -14.39
C LYS A 660 5.54 28.97 -14.09
N LEU A 661 5.73 28.08 -15.08
CA LEU A 661 5.48 26.65 -14.91
C LEU A 661 6.42 26.00 -13.88
N VAL A 662 7.73 26.38 -13.91
CA VAL A 662 8.69 25.92 -12.90
C VAL A 662 8.27 26.37 -11.50
N LYS A 663 7.79 27.61 -11.36
CA LYS A 663 7.28 28.10 -10.06
C LYS A 663 6.05 27.34 -9.61
N ALA A 664 5.07 27.10 -10.48
CA ALA A 664 3.88 26.30 -10.16
C ALA A 664 4.27 24.88 -9.71
N ARG A 665 5.23 24.24 -10.40
CA ARG A 665 5.79 22.95 -10.03
C ARG A 665 6.43 22.97 -8.64
N SER A 666 7.19 24.01 -8.31
CA SER A 666 7.83 24.14 -6.99
C SER A 666 6.84 24.31 -5.85
N ILE A 667 5.73 25.04 -6.07
CA ILE A 667 4.65 25.15 -5.06
C ILE A 667 4.00 23.79 -4.83
N MET A 668 3.67 23.03 -5.88
CA MET A 668 3.13 21.68 -5.75
C MET A 668 4.13 20.72 -5.08
N GLN A 669 5.43 20.85 -5.39
CA GLN A 669 6.48 20.07 -4.73
C GLN A 669 6.48 20.33 -3.21
N GLU A 670 6.42 21.58 -2.79
CA GLU A 670 6.41 21.97 -1.38
C GLU A 670 5.15 21.48 -0.67
N ALA A 671 3.98 21.65 -1.29
CA ALA A 671 2.70 21.24 -0.73
C ALA A 671 2.62 19.74 -0.40
N TYR A 672 3.16 18.89 -1.27
CA TYR A 672 3.06 17.44 -1.14
C TYR A 672 4.36 16.75 -0.71
N GLY A 673 5.42 17.50 -0.45
CA GLY A 673 6.71 16.96 -0.01
C GLY A 673 7.40 16.08 -1.06
N PHE A 674 7.23 16.36 -2.35
CA PHE A 674 7.86 15.56 -3.40
C PHE A 674 9.37 15.75 -3.42
N SER A 675 10.10 14.65 -3.65
CA SER A 675 11.56 14.74 -3.77
C SER A 675 11.97 15.59 -4.97
N ASP A 676 13.13 16.26 -4.85
CA ASP A 676 13.70 17.03 -5.96
C ASP A 676 13.88 16.19 -7.23
N HIS A 677 14.30 14.94 -7.05
CA HIS A 677 14.49 14.01 -8.16
C HIS A 677 13.19 13.73 -8.90
N ASN A 678 12.16 13.28 -8.18
CA ASN A 678 10.87 12.92 -8.77
C ASN A 678 10.19 14.13 -9.43
N THR A 679 10.28 15.30 -8.81
CA THR A 679 9.69 16.55 -9.32
C THR A 679 10.19 16.91 -10.72
N VAL A 680 11.43 16.57 -11.06
CA VAL A 680 12.03 16.90 -12.38
C VAL A 680 12.06 15.71 -13.35
N THR A 681 11.83 14.50 -12.89
CA THR A 681 11.93 13.27 -13.70
C THR A 681 10.60 12.62 -14.05
N TRP A 682 9.53 12.89 -13.29
CA TRP A 682 8.18 12.46 -13.64
C TRP A 682 7.73 12.95 -15.00
#